data_c3ea994cd7b7674b742b1faa6fd493cb
#
_entry.id   c3ea994cd7b7674b742b1faa6fd493cb
#
_cell.length_a   1.000
_cell.length_b   1.000
_cell.length_c   1.000
_cell.angle_alpha   90.00
_cell.angle_beta   90.00
_cell.angle_gamma   90.00
#
_symmetry.space_group_name_H-M   'P 1'
#
loop_
_entity.id
_entity.type
_entity.pdbx_description
1 polymer ?
#
loop_
_entity_poly.entity_id
_entity_poly.type
_entity_poly.pdbx_seq_one_letter_code
_entity_poly.pdbx_strand_id
1 'polypeptide(L)'
;MISHGEIVTSKGKAGIGKLFYAAYTPTNFTGNNFTVGILATEDNTVVTTTWNTPGVVFINGNPVGTTHTINLNKGQSFIFSGNTTTVANRTGFIGAKIVSDKPISVTNGNSNGNFGAGFSSGSDLILDQSVPVERLGSTFAMVKTRSTAPSENMEGGIVIATENNTQIFVNGSTTPLTTLNEGQFYRIDETNYVTQGANGHANMLVTASKNIYLYQLVGVGTANNTGGYNFIPPLSCFLPRKIDEIGKINEMPTITSGINVKLNILTEAGATVTVNGTAPTAAQGPYPLTGNTTWVTYAIENITGNVTIESNKAVTAGINGGYSTAGYGGYFAGFSSIPIIAKQTGECIPGIILEVDDSYDTYQWFLAGVAIPGATSNTYTPTAAGNYTCRVTVGTCPPVTTPIYKVFTCLKTTTKSLNICGTTVIVPEFTSSTQSPVASTVVILTQPTQGTATLNTTTGAITYVPNPGYLGPDKIVYRFCGNATEFIDCEQITLNLNIVPFVVNDKTLTSCNYADKAVFDLTSAPVTTYNAAVKTFYPTLNDLNTNQNVITNPTTYLSAGGFVYVKVTTPEGCSANAKITLIAIPIKKSPTLVDKFICIDDRTDLDAGPGYSSYLWNTGATTQSIQGVPVGEYSVRLENNGCFVTQIVNVKKAQDPVITSIEISNTTATVMVNGGKAPYKYAVDGTALWQDSNVFTGLSRGQHTFYVKDAYNCTPVSVEITVPNLLNAITPNGDNVNDFIDYSELSYKLNLTFVIYDRYGNKIFTGDKFNDYKWDGKHFDKKIQTGTYWYHINWNEPNTARTPIKYTGWILVKNRE
;
A
#
# COMPACT_ATOMS: atom_id res chain seq x y z
N MET A 1 42.45 -22.68 7.76
CA MET A 1 41.91 -23.01 9.09
C MET A 1 40.41 -22.72 9.06
N ILE A 2 39.59 -23.75 9.04
CA ILE A 2 38.14 -23.61 9.12
C ILE A 2 37.75 -24.15 10.49
N SER A 3 37.93 -23.34 11.50
CA SER A 3 37.60 -23.69 12.90
C SER A 3 36.42 -22.91 13.48
N HIS A 4 35.81 -21.99 12.70
CA HIS A 4 34.72 -21.14 13.15
C HIS A 4 33.70 -21.01 12.03
N GLY A 5 32.62 -21.79 12.08
CA GLY A 5 31.53 -21.72 11.13
C GLY A 5 30.34 -20.98 11.73
N GLU A 6 29.72 -20.11 10.96
CA GLU A 6 28.49 -19.45 11.36
C GLU A 6 27.54 -19.33 10.18
N ILE A 7 26.25 -19.27 10.45
CA ILE A 7 25.23 -18.95 9.47
C ILE A 7 24.71 -17.54 9.76
N VAL A 8 24.95 -16.62 8.83
CA VAL A 8 24.32 -15.31 8.85
C VAL A 8 23.10 -15.36 7.96
N THR A 9 21.93 -15.37 8.55
CA THR A 9 20.68 -15.44 7.78
C THR A 9 20.31 -14.08 7.26
N SER A 10 20.19 -13.92 5.95
CA SER A 10 19.64 -12.70 5.36
C SER A 10 18.18 -12.56 5.72
N LYS A 11 17.81 -11.41 6.30
CA LYS A 11 16.43 -11.06 6.61
C LYS A 11 15.74 -10.32 5.44
N GLY A 12 16.40 -10.20 4.29
CA GLY A 12 15.87 -9.53 3.11
C GLY A 12 15.42 -8.08 3.40
N LYS A 13 14.31 -7.68 2.83
CA LYS A 13 13.70 -6.35 3.08
C LYS A 13 13.36 -6.13 4.56
N ALA A 14 13.09 -7.18 5.33
CA ALA A 14 12.79 -7.09 6.75
C ALA A 14 13.99 -6.64 7.59
N GLY A 15 15.21 -6.86 7.12
CA GLY A 15 16.45 -6.41 7.77
C GLY A 15 16.86 -4.97 7.45
N ILE A 16 16.02 -4.21 6.76
CA ILE A 16 16.30 -2.84 6.31
C ILE A 16 15.38 -1.86 7.06
N GLY A 17 15.95 -0.82 7.65
CA GLY A 17 15.21 0.21 8.40
C GLY A 17 16.10 1.34 8.89
N LYS A 18 15.60 2.15 9.83
CA LYS A 18 16.27 3.39 10.27
C LYS A 18 16.67 3.40 11.74
N LEU A 19 16.13 2.51 12.55
CA LEU A 19 16.40 2.44 13.98
C LEU A 19 16.73 1.01 14.39
N PHE A 20 17.93 0.83 14.98
CA PHE A 20 18.44 -0.44 15.46
C PHE A 20 19.14 -0.27 16.80
N TYR A 21 19.40 -1.41 17.46
CA TYR A 21 20.24 -1.47 18.66
C TYR A 21 21.35 -2.50 18.45
N ALA A 22 22.56 -2.15 18.86
CA ALA A 22 23.72 -3.03 18.80
C ALA A 22 23.57 -4.21 19.75
N ALA A 23 23.94 -5.39 19.30
CA ALA A 23 23.89 -6.60 20.09
C ALA A 23 25.12 -7.46 19.84
N TYR A 24 25.61 -8.08 20.87
CA TYR A 24 26.66 -9.10 20.81
C TYR A 24 26.68 -9.93 22.12
N THR A 25 27.42 -11.01 22.14
CA THR A 25 27.48 -11.85 23.33
C THR A 25 28.33 -11.20 24.42
N PRO A 26 27.78 -10.97 25.61
CA PRO A 26 28.55 -10.46 26.72
C PRO A 26 29.62 -11.49 27.15
N THR A 27 30.85 -11.06 27.37
CA THR A 27 31.95 -11.96 27.73
C THR A 27 32.85 -11.34 28.79
N ASN A 28 33.37 -12.19 29.64
CA ASN A 28 34.43 -11.80 30.62
C ASN A 28 35.85 -12.13 30.10
N PHE A 29 35.97 -12.63 28.89
CA PHE A 29 37.22 -13.13 28.32
C PHE A 29 38.01 -12.01 27.62
N THR A 30 39.35 -12.05 27.74
CA THR A 30 40.22 -10.97 27.26
C THR A 30 40.71 -11.11 25.84
N GLY A 31 40.46 -12.23 25.18
CA GLY A 31 40.88 -12.47 23.77
C GLY A 31 39.81 -12.29 22.73
N ASN A 32 38.62 -11.88 23.14
CA ASN A 32 37.47 -11.77 22.25
C ASN A 32 37.26 -10.33 21.76
N ASN A 33 36.30 -10.16 20.87
CA ASN A 33 35.87 -8.85 20.42
C ASN A 33 34.34 -8.80 20.22
N PHE A 34 33.81 -7.60 20.02
CA PHE A 34 32.49 -7.41 19.44
C PHE A 34 32.63 -6.79 18.05
N THR A 35 31.60 -7.00 17.22
CA THR A 35 31.55 -6.46 15.85
C THR A 35 30.10 -6.07 15.51
N VAL A 36 29.90 -4.83 15.14
CA VAL A 36 28.60 -4.32 14.65
C VAL A 36 28.84 -3.61 13.33
N GLY A 37 28.28 -4.16 12.27
CA GLY A 37 28.40 -3.66 10.91
C GLY A 37 27.16 -2.92 10.47
N ILE A 38 27.34 -1.78 9.82
CA ILE A 38 26.29 -0.93 9.25
C ILE A 38 26.53 -0.83 7.76
N LEU A 39 25.50 -1.05 6.94
CA LEU A 39 25.54 -0.93 5.47
C LEU A 39 24.46 0.05 5.01
N ALA A 40 24.83 1.08 4.26
CA ALA A 40 23.89 2.02 3.67
C ALA A 40 23.25 1.46 2.39
N THR A 41 21.94 1.64 2.24
CA THR A 41 21.18 1.22 1.05
C THR A 41 20.95 2.35 0.04
N GLU A 42 21.22 3.61 0.45
CA GLU A 42 21.05 4.81 -0.34
C GLU A 42 22.27 5.74 -0.19
N ASP A 43 22.47 6.62 -1.18
CA ASP A 43 23.53 7.62 -1.11
C ASP A 43 23.26 8.71 -0.07
N ASN A 44 24.34 9.29 0.47
CA ASN A 44 24.28 10.33 1.49
C ASN A 44 23.41 9.95 2.70
N THR A 45 23.58 8.73 3.19
CA THR A 45 22.90 8.23 4.40
C THR A 45 23.67 8.68 5.64
N VAL A 46 23.04 9.45 6.48
CA VAL A 46 23.63 9.91 7.77
C VAL A 46 23.19 8.94 8.86
N VAL A 47 24.16 8.33 9.54
CA VAL A 47 23.92 7.40 10.63
C VAL A 47 24.56 7.93 11.91
N THR A 48 23.77 8.04 12.98
CA THR A 48 24.23 8.40 14.32
C THR A 48 24.09 7.21 15.25
N THR A 49 25.18 6.81 15.87
CA THR A 49 25.23 5.74 16.89
C THR A 49 25.56 6.34 18.25
N THR A 50 24.75 6.00 19.25
CA THR A 50 24.91 6.50 20.63
C THR A 50 24.92 5.33 21.62
N TRP A 51 25.83 5.34 22.59
CA TRP A 51 25.91 4.32 23.63
C TRP A 51 26.08 4.96 25.02
N ASN A 52 25.68 4.25 26.08
CA ASN A 52 25.59 4.81 27.41
C ASN A 52 26.84 4.56 28.27
N THR A 53 27.68 3.59 27.91
CA THR A 53 28.83 3.21 28.73
C THR A 53 30.08 3.97 28.30
N PRO A 54 30.67 4.83 29.17
CA PRO A 54 31.95 5.46 28.88
C PRO A 54 33.08 4.41 28.84
N GLY A 55 34.15 4.75 28.13
CA GLY A 55 35.34 3.90 28.08
C GLY A 55 35.26 2.73 27.08
N VAL A 56 34.24 2.65 26.26
CA VAL A 56 34.26 1.76 25.10
C VAL A 56 35.30 2.26 24.10
N VAL A 57 36.18 1.37 23.68
CA VAL A 57 37.32 1.67 22.78
C VAL A 57 37.21 0.77 21.54
N PHE A 58 37.28 1.37 20.40
CA PHE A 58 37.23 0.65 19.11
C PHE A 58 38.65 0.34 18.59
N ILE A 59 38.80 -0.74 17.86
CA ILE A 59 40.08 -1.25 17.35
C ILE A 59 40.81 -0.18 16.52
N ASN A 60 40.10 0.66 15.81
CA ASN A 60 40.64 1.73 14.96
C ASN A 60 40.93 3.04 15.74
N GLY A 61 40.73 3.04 17.06
CA GLY A 61 40.90 4.25 17.89
C GLY A 61 39.85 5.33 17.70
N ASN A 62 38.92 5.17 16.79
CA ASN A 62 37.76 6.03 16.49
C ASN A 62 36.49 5.19 16.52
N PRO A 63 35.37 5.73 16.94
CA PRO A 63 35.15 7.07 17.51
C PRO A 63 35.55 7.19 18.99
N VAL A 64 35.76 8.41 19.44
CA VAL A 64 36.00 8.74 20.85
C VAL A 64 34.71 9.32 21.45
N GLY A 65 34.38 8.97 22.69
CA GLY A 65 33.17 9.44 23.37
C GLY A 65 32.05 8.40 23.38
N THR A 66 30.79 8.84 23.41
CA THR A 66 29.60 7.99 23.47
C THR A 66 28.61 8.21 22.32
N THR A 67 29.03 8.97 21.33
CA THR A 67 28.24 9.24 20.11
C THR A 67 29.16 9.33 18.91
N HIS A 68 28.72 8.78 17.79
CA HIS A 68 29.43 8.86 16.52
C HIS A 68 28.46 9.01 15.37
N THR A 69 28.71 10.01 14.51
CA THR A 69 27.93 10.24 13.30
C THR A 69 28.80 10.02 12.05
N ILE A 70 28.29 9.25 11.11
CA ILE A 70 28.93 8.93 9.83
C ILE A 70 28.02 9.24 8.67
N ASN A 71 28.60 9.52 7.52
CA ASN A 71 27.89 9.66 6.26
C ASN A 71 28.36 8.56 5.31
N LEU A 72 27.44 7.77 4.76
CA LEU A 72 27.71 6.62 3.91
C LEU A 72 26.94 6.76 2.59
N ASN A 73 27.56 6.38 1.50
CA ASN A 73 26.89 6.21 0.22
C ASN A 73 26.37 4.77 0.08
N LYS A 74 25.48 4.56 -0.84
CA LYS A 74 24.93 3.23 -1.17
C LYS A 74 26.03 2.19 -1.34
N GLY A 75 25.90 1.08 -0.59
CA GLY A 75 26.87 -0.02 -0.59
C GLY A 75 28.12 0.21 0.26
N GLN A 76 28.30 1.40 0.84
CA GLN A 76 29.35 1.63 1.83
C GLN A 76 28.93 1.11 3.20
N SER A 77 29.92 0.64 3.95
CA SER A 77 29.73 0.11 5.30
C SER A 77 30.63 0.79 6.30
N PHE A 78 30.21 0.77 7.57
CA PHE A 78 31.03 1.13 8.71
C PHE A 78 30.94 0.02 9.75
N ILE A 79 32.08 -0.30 10.39
CA ILE A 79 32.13 -1.39 11.36
C ILE A 79 32.64 -0.84 12.69
N PHE A 80 31.81 -0.97 13.72
CA PHE A 80 32.23 -0.81 15.11
C PHE A 80 32.79 -2.15 15.59
N SER A 81 34.07 -2.19 15.98
CA SER A 81 34.69 -3.38 16.53
C SER A 81 35.59 -3.01 17.70
N GLY A 82 35.44 -3.73 18.78
CA GLY A 82 36.20 -3.45 20.03
C GLY A 82 36.72 -4.72 20.69
N ASN A 83 37.97 -4.70 21.15
CA ASN A 83 38.58 -5.83 21.82
C ASN A 83 38.18 -5.88 23.31
N THR A 84 37.87 -7.05 23.83
CA THR A 84 37.41 -7.28 25.20
C THR A 84 38.51 -7.27 26.25
N THR A 85 39.79 -7.04 25.87
CA THR A 85 40.83 -6.62 26.80
C THR A 85 40.46 -5.33 27.52
N THR A 86 39.74 -4.42 26.82
CA THR A 86 39.11 -3.27 27.45
C THR A 86 37.84 -3.73 28.16
N VAL A 87 37.77 -3.62 29.46
CA VAL A 87 36.63 -4.13 30.26
C VAL A 87 35.28 -3.53 29.78
N ALA A 88 35.27 -2.24 29.50
CA ALA A 88 34.06 -1.58 28.98
C ALA A 88 33.52 -2.20 27.66
N ASN A 89 34.38 -2.77 26.83
CA ASN A 89 34.00 -3.41 25.59
C ASN A 89 33.26 -4.74 25.78
N ARG A 90 33.37 -5.36 26.93
CA ARG A 90 32.78 -6.67 27.22
C ARG A 90 31.25 -6.64 27.16
N THR A 91 30.66 -5.50 27.53
CA THR A 91 29.21 -5.30 27.52
C THR A 91 28.79 -3.90 27.14
N GLY A 92 29.68 -2.92 27.14
CA GLY A 92 29.33 -1.49 27.16
C GLY A 92 28.79 -0.94 25.84
N PHE A 93 28.91 -1.67 24.75
CA PHE A 93 28.31 -1.28 23.45
C PHE A 93 27.03 -2.07 23.15
N ILE A 94 26.65 -3.07 24.01
CA ILE A 94 25.34 -3.72 23.88
C ILE A 94 24.24 -2.68 24.15
N GLY A 95 23.24 -2.62 23.26
CA GLY A 95 22.15 -1.67 23.36
C GLY A 95 22.49 -0.27 22.84
N ALA A 96 23.66 -0.08 22.21
CA ALA A 96 23.95 1.18 21.53
C ALA A 96 22.87 1.44 20.44
N LYS A 97 22.30 2.64 20.49
CA LYS A 97 21.23 3.07 19.59
C LYS A 97 21.80 3.55 18.26
N ILE A 98 21.33 2.98 17.17
CA ILE A 98 21.77 3.31 15.80
C ILE A 98 20.58 3.91 15.05
N VAL A 99 20.67 5.18 14.70
CA VAL A 99 19.62 5.95 14.01
C VAL A 99 20.13 6.43 12.68
N SER A 100 19.37 6.27 11.62
CA SER A 100 19.70 6.81 10.29
C SER A 100 18.57 7.62 9.69
N ASP A 101 18.90 8.57 8.85
CA ASP A 101 17.93 9.35 8.07
C ASP A 101 17.35 8.53 6.89
N LYS A 102 18.10 7.57 6.37
CA LYS A 102 17.73 6.66 5.28
C LYS A 102 17.89 5.19 5.70
N PRO A 103 17.24 4.24 5.01
CA PRO A 103 17.31 2.83 5.38
C PRO A 103 18.73 2.28 5.35
N ILE A 104 19.08 1.51 6.38
CA ILE A 104 20.34 0.80 6.54
C ILE A 104 20.10 -0.67 6.85
N SER A 105 21.12 -1.51 6.68
CA SER A 105 21.17 -2.88 7.22
C SER A 105 22.21 -2.96 8.31
N VAL A 106 21.92 -3.73 9.38
CA VAL A 106 22.80 -3.87 10.53
C VAL A 106 23.08 -5.35 10.79
N THR A 107 24.36 -5.69 10.96
CA THR A 107 24.83 -7.02 11.41
C THR A 107 25.41 -6.88 12.79
N ASN A 108 24.99 -7.74 13.71
CA ASN A 108 25.35 -7.73 15.11
C ASN A 108 26.09 -8.99 15.52
N GLY A 109 27.02 -8.89 16.47
CA GLY A 109 27.67 -10.03 17.11
C GLY A 109 29.16 -9.86 17.43
N ASN A 110 29.90 -10.94 17.30
CA ASN A 110 31.33 -11.02 17.62
C ASN A 110 32.05 -11.71 16.46
N SER A 111 33.04 -11.09 15.86
CA SER A 111 33.91 -11.81 14.91
C SER A 111 34.86 -12.82 15.61
N ASN A 112 34.99 -12.69 16.92
CA ASN A 112 35.63 -13.65 17.81
C ASN A 112 34.99 -13.54 19.17
N GLY A 113 34.03 -14.40 19.51
CA GLY A 113 33.18 -14.32 20.70
C GLY A 113 33.18 -15.57 21.53
N ASN A 114 32.90 -15.41 22.82
CA ASN A 114 32.73 -16.48 23.77
C ASN A 114 31.81 -16.00 24.91
N PHE A 115 30.80 -16.79 25.24
CA PHE A 115 29.82 -16.46 26.28
C PHE A 115 29.55 -17.55 27.32
N GLY A 116 30.35 -18.64 27.28
CA GLY A 116 30.25 -19.70 28.27
C GLY A 116 30.72 -19.25 29.65
N ALA A 117 30.15 -19.80 30.74
CA ALA A 117 30.40 -19.38 32.10
C ALA A 117 31.74 -19.93 32.65
N GLY A 118 32.21 -21.09 32.28
CA GLY A 118 33.41 -21.77 32.80
C GLY A 118 34.68 -21.57 31.98
N PHE A 119 34.76 -20.59 31.14
CA PHE A 119 35.64 -20.57 30.00
C PHE A 119 37.03 -20.05 30.16
N SER A 120 38.02 -20.83 29.81
CA SER A 120 39.43 -20.42 29.81
C SER A 120 40.02 -20.21 28.41
N SER A 121 39.49 -20.83 27.40
CA SER A 121 39.97 -20.70 26.01
C SER A 121 38.93 -21.22 25.00
N GLY A 122 38.85 -20.64 23.86
CA GLY A 122 37.96 -21.00 22.80
C GLY A 122 37.02 -19.82 22.50
N SER A 123 36.81 -19.64 21.25
CA SER A 123 35.97 -18.55 20.73
C SER A 123 35.42 -18.93 19.36
N ASP A 124 34.30 -18.36 18.98
CA ASP A 124 33.68 -18.63 17.71
C ASP A 124 33.32 -17.33 16.96
N LEU A 125 33.04 -17.42 15.67
CA LEU A 125 32.39 -16.39 14.92
C LEU A 125 30.92 -16.43 15.29
N ILE A 126 30.39 -15.32 15.78
CA ILE A 126 29.03 -15.24 16.32
C ILE A 126 28.38 -13.98 15.74
N LEU A 127 27.71 -14.13 14.61
CA LEU A 127 27.12 -13.00 13.89
C LEU A 127 25.72 -13.34 13.36
N ASP A 128 24.81 -12.38 13.39
CA ASP A 128 23.55 -12.44 12.66
C ASP A 128 23.12 -11.06 12.18
N GLN A 129 22.32 -11.02 11.12
CA GLN A 129 21.69 -9.80 10.67
C GLN A 129 20.55 -9.42 11.60
N SER A 130 20.49 -8.17 12.02
CA SER A 130 19.42 -7.62 12.83
C SER A 130 18.24 -7.17 11.98
N VAL A 131 17.09 -6.93 12.61
CA VAL A 131 15.94 -6.23 12.02
C VAL A 131 15.74 -4.89 12.70
N PRO A 132 15.14 -3.90 12.05
CA PRO A 132 14.84 -2.61 12.67
C PRO A 132 13.74 -2.73 13.73
N VAL A 133 13.66 -1.73 14.61
CA VAL A 133 12.74 -1.71 15.77
C VAL A 133 11.30 -1.93 15.38
N GLU A 134 10.87 -1.43 14.25
CA GLU A 134 9.49 -1.61 13.72
C GLU A 134 9.12 -3.05 13.36
N ARG A 135 10.11 -3.97 13.34
CA ARG A 135 9.91 -5.41 13.10
C ARG A 135 9.92 -6.25 14.35
N LEU A 136 10.03 -5.63 15.51
CA LEU A 136 10.10 -6.32 16.78
C LEU A 136 8.70 -6.71 17.29
N GLY A 137 8.70 -7.56 18.30
CA GLY A 137 7.51 -7.95 19.02
C GLY A 137 7.81 -8.14 20.50
N SER A 138 6.83 -8.67 21.24
CA SER A 138 6.91 -8.85 22.68
C SER A 138 6.76 -10.30 23.15
N THR A 139 6.58 -11.26 22.22
CA THR A 139 6.37 -12.67 22.56
C THR A 139 7.25 -13.54 21.68
N PHE A 140 8.04 -14.40 22.29
CA PHE A 140 9.02 -15.24 21.61
C PHE A 140 9.07 -16.61 22.22
N ALA A 141 9.53 -17.61 21.46
CA ALA A 141 9.88 -18.90 22.02
C ALA A 141 11.26 -19.34 21.51
N MET A 142 12.04 -19.93 22.40
CA MET A 142 13.33 -20.53 22.11
C MET A 142 13.25 -22.03 22.33
N VAL A 143 13.87 -22.81 21.45
CA VAL A 143 14.05 -24.26 21.64
C VAL A 143 15.52 -24.48 21.99
N LYS A 144 15.78 -25.19 23.09
CA LYS A 144 17.12 -25.53 23.53
C LYS A 144 17.87 -26.24 22.41
N THR A 145 19.09 -25.86 22.19
CA THR A 145 19.90 -26.40 21.11
C THR A 145 20.51 -27.77 21.47
N ARG A 146 21.79 -27.92 21.61
CA ARG A 146 22.42 -29.22 21.78
C ARG A 146 23.53 -29.21 22.83
N SER A 147 23.64 -28.21 23.68
CA SER A 147 24.65 -28.20 24.74
C SER A 147 24.35 -29.31 25.76
N THR A 148 25.35 -30.10 26.05
CA THR A 148 25.32 -31.12 27.08
C THR A 148 26.16 -30.74 28.27
N ALA A 149 26.63 -29.50 28.33
CA ALA A 149 27.43 -28.93 29.40
C ALA A 149 26.71 -27.82 30.16
N PRO A 150 25.64 -28.11 30.94
CA PRO A 150 24.80 -27.11 31.57
C PRO A 150 25.55 -26.21 32.57
N SER A 151 26.69 -26.67 33.11
CA SER A 151 27.59 -25.87 33.98
C SER A 151 28.21 -24.68 33.26
N GLU A 152 28.26 -24.69 31.94
CA GLU A 152 28.85 -23.63 31.12
C GLU A 152 27.83 -22.52 30.79
N ASN A 153 26.55 -22.75 31.05
CA ASN A 153 25.46 -21.81 30.77
C ASN A 153 25.58 -21.20 29.35
N MET A 154 25.77 -22.08 28.35
CA MET A 154 26.05 -21.67 26.95
C MET A 154 24.81 -21.30 26.17
N GLU A 155 23.63 -21.68 26.63
CA GLU A 155 22.37 -21.43 25.95
C GLU A 155 21.55 -20.35 26.67
N GLY A 156 20.36 -20.07 26.21
CA GLY A 156 19.51 -19.02 26.71
C GLY A 156 19.37 -17.88 25.72
N GLY A 157 19.30 -16.65 26.21
CA GLY A 157 19.07 -15.52 25.33
C GLY A 157 19.63 -14.19 25.81
N ILE A 158 19.78 -13.26 24.88
CA ILE A 158 20.09 -11.86 25.15
C ILE A 158 18.89 -11.01 24.77
N VAL A 159 18.33 -10.34 25.77
CA VAL A 159 17.23 -9.37 25.57
C VAL A 159 17.81 -7.97 25.58
N ILE A 160 17.33 -7.12 24.65
CA ILE A 160 17.63 -5.69 24.66
C ILE A 160 16.30 -4.93 24.62
N ALA A 161 16.10 -4.04 25.58
CA ALA A 161 14.93 -3.17 25.62
C ALA A 161 15.08 -1.98 24.66
N THR A 162 14.01 -1.67 23.94
CA THR A 162 13.94 -0.51 23.05
C THR A 162 13.21 0.68 23.66
N GLU A 163 12.63 0.48 24.84
CA GLU A 163 11.89 1.50 25.59
C GLU A 163 12.14 1.36 27.10
N ASN A 164 11.95 2.48 27.83
CA ASN A 164 12.10 2.47 29.29
C ASN A 164 11.01 1.63 29.98
N ASN A 165 11.33 1.08 31.16
CA ASN A 165 10.43 0.27 32.00
C ASN A 165 9.87 -0.96 31.25
N THR A 166 10.68 -1.61 30.43
CA THR A 166 10.33 -2.86 29.75
C THR A 166 10.51 -4.03 30.71
N GLN A 167 9.44 -4.68 31.10
CA GLN A 167 9.46 -5.88 31.96
C GLN A 167 9.61 -7.14 31.11
N ILE A 168 10.46 -8.04 31.52
CA ILE A 168 10.75 -9.31 30.85
C ILE A 168 10.24 -10.46 31.73
N PHE A 169 9.50 -11.37 31.11
CA PHE A 169 8.94 -12.54 31.76
C PHE A 169 9.36 -13.82 31.04
N VAL A 170 9.44 -14.92 31.74
CA VAL A 170 9.73 -16.23 31.17
C VAL A 170 8.68 -17.27 31.60
N ASN A 171 8.35 -18.19 30.69
CA ASN A 171 7.52 -19.36 30.95
C ASN A 171 6.16 -19.06 31.62
N GLY A 172 5.55 -17.91 31.25
CA GLY A 172 4.26 -17.47 31.76
C GLY A 172 4.28 -16.95 33.21
N SER A 173 5.46 -16.69 33.78
CA SER A 173 5.56 -16.05 35.09
C SER A 173 4.82 -14.72 35.10
N THR A 174 4.13 -14.41 36.20
CA THR A 174 3.53 -13.10 36.45
C THR A 174 4.50 -12.12 37.13
N THR A 175 5.63 -12.63 37.63
CA THR A 175 6.70 -11.83 38.18
C THR A 175 7.75 -11.60 37.11
N PRO A 176 8.15 -10.36 36.81
CA PRO A 176 9.17 -10.11 35.82
C PRO A 176 10.52 -10.68 36.26
N LEU A 177 11.22 -11.34 35.34
CA LEU A 177 12.60 -11.78 35.53
C LEU A 177 13.53 -10.59 35.72
N THR A 178 13.26 -9.51 34.97
CA THR A 178 13.97 -8.24 35.11
C THR A 178 13.12 -7.09 34.51
N THR A 179 13.51 -5.86 34.85
CA THR A 179 12.96 -4.64 34.20
C THR A 179 14.13 -3.84 33.64
N LEU A 180 14.01 -3.45 32.36
CA LEU A 180 15.05 -2.79 31.59
C LEU A 180 14.60 -1.42 31.12
N ASN A 181 15.53 -0.48 31.03
CA ASN A 181 15.33 0.77 30.30
C ASN A 181 15.88 0.67 28.88
N GLU A 182 15.55 1.62 28.04
CA GLU A 182 16.01 1.71 26.66
C GLU A 182 17.53 1.51 26.55
N GLY A 183 17.96 0.62 25.66
CA GLY A 183 19.37 0.27 25.46
C GLY A 183 19.97 -0.63 26.53
N GLN A 184 19.24 -0.98 27.59
CA GLN A 184 19.72 -1.97 28.56
C GLN A 184 19.46 -3.39 28.05
N PHE A 185 20.31 -4.30 28.44
CA PHE A 185 20.19 -5.70 28.10
C PHE A 185 20.16 -6.60 29.31
N TYR A 186 19.67 -7.81 29.15
CA TYR A 186 19.71 -8.88 30.16
C TYR A 186 20.00 -10.20 29.46
N ARG A 187 20.84 -11.01 30.08
CA ARG A 187 21.10 -12.38 29.65
C ARG A 187 20.17 -13.33 30.39
N ILE A 188 19.31 -14.01 29.66
CA ILE A 188 18.47 -15.09 30.18
C ILE A 188 19.30 -16.37 30.21
N ASP A 189 19.39 -16.98 31.37
CA ASP A 189 20.19 -18.17 31.61
C ASP A 189 19.54 -19.44 31.07
N GLU A 190 20.36 -20.43 30.75
CA GLU A 190 19.98 -21.75 30.24
C GLU A 190 19.02 -22.49 31.20
N THR A 191 19.13 -22.25 32.50
CA THR A 191 18.27 -22.84 33.53
C THR A 191 16.78 -22.50 33.39
N ASN A 192 16.45 -21.50 32.59
CA ASN A 192 15.05 -21.13 32.32
C ASN A 192 14.38 -21.99 31.24
N TYR A 193 15.14 -22.86 30.54
CA TYR A 193 14.53 -23.84 29.67
C TYR A 193 13.72 -24.86 30.44
N VAL A 194 12.50 -25.13 29.99
CA VAL A 194 11.61 -26.15 30.59
C VAL A 194 11.68 -27.40 29.75
N THR A 195 12.04 -28.51 30.34
CA THR A 195 12.04 -29.83 29.69
C THR A 195 10.61 -30.27 29.38
N GLN A 196 10.37 -30.68 28.16
CA GLN A 196 9.08 -31.13 27.65
C GLN A 196 9.16 -32.59 27.20
N GLY A 197 8.38 -33.45 27.80
CA GLY A 197 8.33 -34.87 27.46
C GLY A 197 9.59 -35.69 27.85
N ALA A 198 9.65 -36.92 27.34
CA ALA A 198 10.69 -37.89 27.75
C ALA A 198 11.99 -37.79 26.95
N ASN A 199 12.02 -37.02 25.85
CA ASN A 199 13.14 -37.03 24.89
C ASN A 199 14.17 -35.92 25.12
N GLY A 200 14.16 -35.27 26.29
CA GLY A 200 15.09 -34.18 26.60
C GLY A 200 14.86 -32.89 25.78
N HIS A 201 13.78 -32.79 25.07
CA HIS A 201 13.37 -31.54 24.41
C HIS A 201 13.10 -30.49 25.49
N ALA A 202 13.64 -29.31 25.32
CA ALA A 202 13.36 -28.20 26.22
C ALA A 202 13.13 -26.91 25.41
N ASN A 203 12.16 -26.12 25.86
CA ASN A 203 11.80 -24.85 25.26
C ASN A 203 11.61 -23.79 26.34
N MET A 204 11.54 -22.54 25.92
CA MET A 204 11.38 -21.38 26.80
C MET A 204 10.51 -20.35 26.10
N LEU A 205 9.43 -19.92 26.78
CA LEU A 205 8.67 -18.73 26.40
C LEU A 205 9.34 -17.50 26.99
N VAL A 206 9.50 -16.47 26.18
CA VAL A 206 9.92 -15.13 26.63
C VAL A 206 8.85 -14.13 26.21
N THR A 207 8.34 -13.39 27.19
CA THR A 207 7.39 -12.29 26.93
C THR A 207 7.89 -11.00 27.54
N ALA A 208 7.49 -9.88 26.96
CA ALA A 208 7.84 -8.57 27.45
C ALA A 208 6.63 -7.63 27.45
N SER A 209 6.64 -6.63 28.33
CA SER A 209 5.60 -5.61 28.39
C SER A 209 5.64 -4.64 27.19
N LYS A 210 6.73 -4.62 26.44
CA LYS A 210 7.00 -3.81 25.23
C LYS A 210 7.83 -4.59 24.23
N ASN A 211 7.98 -4.06 23.02
CA ASN A 211 8.81 -4.70 22.00
C ASN A 211 10.29 -4.76 22.39
N ILE A 212 10.91 -5.89 22.12
CA ILE A 212 12.31 -6.16 22.48
C ILE A 212 13.06 -6.82 21.33
N TYR A 213 14.39 -6.72 21.35
CA TYR A 213 15.25 -7.68 20.68
C TYR A 213 15.41 -8.91 21.55
N LEU A 214 15.34 -10.09 20.95
CA LEU A 214 15.74 -11.34 21.57
C LEU A 214 16.66 -12.12 20.64
N TYR A 215 17.87 -12.37 21.12
CA TYR A 215 18.85 -13.22 20.45
C TYR A 215 19.00 -14.50 21.23
N GLN A 216 18.82 -15.63 20.56
CA GLN A 216 19.08 -16.95 21.17
C GLN A 216 20.57 -17.25 21.12
N LEU A 217 21.13 -17.67 22.25
CA LEU A 217 22.46 -18.24 22.35
C LEU A 217 22.39 -19.73 22.00
N VAL A 218 23.22 -20.14 21.08
CA VAL A 218 23.30 -21.51 20.60
C VAL A 218 24.53 -22.18 21.17
N GLY A 219 24.36 -23.31 21.86
CA GLY A 219 25.43 -24.13 22.35
C GLY A 219 25.38 -25.52 21.73
N VAL A 220 26.53 -26.08 21.36
CA VAL A 220 26.61 -27.39 20.71
C VAL A 220 27.68 -28.28 21.37
N GLY A 221 27.26 -29.48 21.80
CA GLY A 221 28.14 -30.49 22.37
C GLY A 221 28.59 -30.29 23.80
N THR A 222 29.59 -31.05 24.19
CA THR A 222 30.17 -31.03 25.56
C THR A 222 31.30 -30.03 25.72
N ALA A 223 31.83 -29.55 24.61
CA ALA A 223 32.95 -28.63 24.61
C ALA A 223 32.44 -27.21 24.55
N ASN A 224 33.02 -26.42 25.30
CA ASN A 224 32.73 -25.03 25.54
C ASN A 224 33.14 -24.10 24.40
N ASN A 225 33.44 -24.58 23.24
CA ASN A 225 34.13 -23.83 22.21
C ASN A 225 33.26 -23.53 21.01
N THR A 226 32.02 -23.97 21.05
CA THR A 226 31.07 -23.84 19.94
C THR A 226 29.89 -23.03 20.40
N GLY A 227 29.78 -21.83 19.87
CA GLY A 227 28.66 -20.94 20.12
C GLY A 227 28.06 -20.44 18.84
N GLY A 228 26.79 -20.12 18.89
CA GLY A 228 26.04 -19.42 17.85
C GLY A 228 25.17 -18.36 18.47
N TYR A 229 24.61 -17.52 17.61
CA TYR A 229 23.85 -16.35 18.05
C TYR A 229 22.82 -15.98 16.97
N ASN A 230 21.56 -16.12 17.29
CA ASN A 230 20.50 -15.94 16.34
C ASN A 230 19.50 -14.89 16.80
N PHE A 231 19.23 -13.89 16.02
CA PHE A 231 18.03 -13.09 16.20
C PHE A 231 16.80 -13.92 15.88
N ILE A 232 15.91 -14.10 16.84
CA ILE A 232 14.69 -14.90 16.66
C ILE A 232 13.47 -14.04 16.34
N PRO A 233 12.57 -14.49 15.45
CA PRO A 233 11.36 -13.75 15.13
C PRO A 233 10.38 -13.77 16.30
N PRO A 234 9.60 -12.69 16.49
CA PRO A 234 8.49 -12.71 17.43
C PRO A 234 7.41 -13.69 16.96
N LEU A 235 6.75 -14.33 17.90
CA LEU A 235 5.60 -15.19 17.62
C LEU A 235 4.41 -14.34 17.20
N SER A 236 3.92 -14.59 16.00
CA SER A 236 2.81 -13.85 15.40
C SER A 236 2.02 -14.76 14.48
N CYS A 237 0.72 -14.65 14.51
CA CYS A 237 -0.14 -15.37 13.57
C CYS A 237 0.03 -14.88 12.11
N PHE A 238 0.72 -13.77 11.89
CA PHE A 238 1.12 -13.26 10.59
C PHE A 238 2.38 -13.93 10.02
N LEU A 239 3.00 -14.86 10.75
CA LEU A 239 4.08 -15.68 10.22
C LEU A 239 3.60 -16.48 9.00
N PRO A 240 4.48 -16.80 8.05
CA PRO A 240 4.11 -17.57 6.87
C PRO A 240 3.57 -18.95 7.25
N ARG A 241 2.87 -19.58 6.33
CA ARG A 241 2.41 -20.98 6.45
C ARG A 241 3.33 -21.96 5.75
N LYS A 242 4.31 -21.45 5.03
CA LYS A 242 5.30 -22.24 4.31
C LYS A 242 6.68 -21.61 4.47
N ILE A 243 7.67 -22.44 4.71
CA ILE A 243 9.07 -22.10 4.58
C ILE A 243 9.57 -22.92 3.40
N ASP A 244 9.92 -22.21 2.33
CA ASP A 244 10.45 -22.81 1.14
C ASP A 244 11.82 -23.46 1.43
N GLU A 245 12.61 -23.74 0.47
CA GLU A 245 13.81 -24.51 0.63
C GLU A 245 14.85 -23.85 1.55
N ILE A 246 15.15 -24.47 2.70
CA ILE A 246 16.35 -24.21 3.48
C ILE A 246 17.41 -25.18 2.93
N GLY A 247 18.32 -24.66 2.12
CA GLY A 247 19.24 -25.49 1.36
C GLY A 247 20.48 -25.90 2.15
N LYS A 248 20.99 -27.09 1.89
CA LYS A 248 22.34 -27.57 2.25
C LYS A 248 22.71 -27.41 3.73
N ILE A 249 21.77 -27.65 4.62
CA ILE A 249 21.86 -27.34 6.04
C ILE A 249 22.96 -28.10 6.80
N ASN A 250 23.44 -29.20 6.27
CA ASN A 250 24.48 -30.03 6.84
C ASN A 250 25.79 -30.05 6.00
N GLU A 251 25.91 -29.09 5.07
CA GLU A 251 27.12 -28.95 4.26
C GLU A 251 27.96 -27.79 4.78
N MET A 252 29.18 -28.05 5.16
CA MET A 252 30.21 -27.04 5.46
C MET A 252 31.40 -27.24 4.50
N PRO A 253 31.98 -26.17 3.95
CA PRO A 253 33.19 -26.30 3.14
C PRO A 253 34.28 -27.07 3.88
N THR A 254 34.82 -28.08 3.24
CA THR A 254 35.90 -28.96 3.75
C THR A 254 35.54 -29.93 4.89
N ILE A 255 34.33 -29.94 5.41
CA ILE A 255 33.83 -30.92 6.38
C ILE A 255 32.89 -31.87 5.65
N THR A 256 33.25 -33.12 5.52
CA THR A 256 32.53 -34.11 4.70
C THR A 256 31.66 -35.07 5.52
N SER A 257 31.77 -35.05 6.84
CA SER A 257 31.02 -35.97 7.72
C SER A 257 30.97 -35.42 9.15
N GLY A 258 30.01 -35.91 9.93
CA GLY A 258 29.89 -35.62 11.37
C GLY A 258 29.16 -34.30 11.69
N ILE A 259 28.60 -33.60 10.69
CA ILE A 259 27.78 -32.42 10.96
C ILE A 259 26.39 -32.86 11.41
N ASN A 260 26.05 -32.53 12.62
CA ASN A 260 24.72 -32.79 13.19
C ASN A 260 23.89 -31.53 13.20
N VAL A 261 22.72 -31.59 12.56
CA VAL A 261 21.78 -30.47 12.51
C VAL A 261 20.46 -30.86 13.15
N LYS A 262 19.97 -29.95 13.97
CA LYS A 262 18.64 -29.99 14.57
C LYS A 262 17.76 -28.92 13.95
N LEU A 263 16.61 -29.32 13.50
CA LEU A 263 15.55 -28.41 13.02
C LEU A 263 14.55 -28.17 14.17
N ASN A 264 14.33 -26.93 14.51
CA ASN A 264 13.34 -26.50 15.48
C ASN A 264 12.21 -25.80 14.73
N ILE A 265 10.97 -26.22 14.94
CA ILE A 265 9.79 -25.60 14.33
C ILE A 265 8.91 -25.04 15.44
N LEU A 266 8.40 -23.84 15.24
CA LEU A 266 7.46 -23.17 16.09
C LEU A 266 6.22 -22.86 15.26
N THR A 267 5.06 -23.29 15.75
CA THR A 267 3.77 -23.09 15.06
C THR A 267 2.64 -22.98 16.04
N GLU A 268 1.48 -22.55 15.58
CA GLU A 268 0.29 -22.51 16.44
C GLU A 268 -0.19 -23.92 16.81
N ALA A 269 -0.71 -24.07 18.01
CA ALA A 269 -1.27 -25.33 18.48
C ALA A 269 -2.40 -25.84 17.56
N GLY A 270 -2.39 -27.16 17.32
CA GLY A 270 -3.31 -27.82 16.39
C GLY A 270 -3.00 -27.55 14.90
N ALA A 271 -1.80 -27.07 14.60
CA ALA A 271 -1.33 -27.00 13.22
C ALA A 271 -1.00 -28.41 12.67
N THR A 272 -1.27 -28.59 11.39
CA THR A 272 -0.76 -29.73 10.63
C THR A 272 0.54 -29.30 9.98
N VAL A 273 1.64 -29.91 10.40
CA VAL A 273 2.99 -29.58 9.92
C VAL A 273 3.52 -30.74 9.10
N THR A 274 4.19 -30.44 7.99
CA THR A 274 5.01 -31.39 7.25
C THR A 274 6.41 -30.84 7.03
N VAL A 275 7.40 -31.73 7.07
CA VAL A 275 8.79 -31.47 6.72
C VAL A 275 9.16 -32.36 5.56
N ASN A 276 9.54 -31.77 4.43
CA ASN A 276 9.75 -32.49 3.16
C ASN A 276 8.58 -33.43 2.81
N GLY A 277 7.33 -32.94 3.01
CA GLY A 277 6.10 -33.71 2.75
C GLY A 277 5.74 -34.75 3.81
N THR A 278 6.55 -34.95 4.84
CA THR A 278 6.33 -35.96 5.90
C THR A 278 6.01 -35.29 7.22
N ALA A 279 4.98 -35.78 7.91
CA ALA A 279 4.62 -35.27 9.24
C ALA A 279 5.68 -35.66 10.29
N PRO A 280 6.07 -34.75 11.21
CA PRO A 280 6.91 -35.11 12.34
C PRO A 280 6.29 -36.21 13.19
N THR A 281 7.14 -37.07 13.76
CA THR A 281 6.70 -38.14 14.66
C THR A 281 6.31 -37.58 16.03
N ALA A 282 5.55 -38.34 16.82
CA ALA A 282 5.19 -37.97 18.20
C ALA A 282 6.42 -37.74 19.12
N ALA A 283 7.56 -38.35 18.79
CA ALA A 283 8.83 -38.10 19.48
C ALA A 283 9.52 -36.79 19.07
N GLN A 284 9.06 -36.14 18.02
CA GLN A 284 9.58 -34.86 17.51
C GLN A 284 8.67 -33.68 17.86
N GLY A 285 7.48 -33.93 18.36
CA GLY A 285 6.47 -32.94 18.77
C GLY A 285 5.06 -33.27 18.26
N PRO A 286 4.09 -32.36 18.49
CA PRO A 286 4.23 -31.04 19.11
C PRO A 286 4.49 -31.09 20.61
N TYR A 287 5.40 -30.27 21.07
CA TYR A 287 5.68 -30.07 22.48
C TYR A 287 5.01 -28.78 22.98
N PRO A 288 4.38 -28.79 24.16
CA PRO A 288 3.75 -27.60 24.71
C PRO A 288 4.80 -26.54 25.04
N LEU A 289 4.37 -25.29 25.04
CA LEU A 289 5.19 -24.16 25.47
C LEU A 289 4.67 -23.65 26.81
N THR A 290 5.47 -23.81 27.87
CA THR A 290 5.03 -23.43 29.22
C THR A 290 4.66 -21.96 29.29
N GLY A 291 3.44 -21.67 29.78
CA GLY A 291 2.90 -20.32 29.86
C GLY A 291 2.25 -19.81 28.59
N ASN A 292 2.15 -20.63 27.52
CA ASN A 292 1.47 -20.27 26.29
C ASN A 292 0.77 -21.51 25.68
N THR A 293 -0.54 -21.44 25.51
CA THR A 293 -1.34 -22.54 24.94
C THR A 293 -1.58 -22.39 23.43
N THR A 294 -1.22 -21.24 22.87
CA THR A 294 -1.42 -20.95 21.46
C THR A 294 -0.32 -21.55 20.59
N TRP A 295 0.90 -21.66 21.10
CA TRP A 295 2.08 -22.08 20.36
C TRP A 295 2.66 -23.38 20.86
N VAL A 296 3.23 -24.13 19.94
CA VAL A 296 3.91 -25.41 20.18
C VAL A 296 5.25 -25.45 19.45
N THR A 297 6.12 -26.33 19.91
CA THR A 297 7.46 -26.51 19.32
C THR A 297 7.65 -27.94 18.83
N TYR A 298 8.48 -28.09 17.79
CA TYR A 298 8.99 -29.37 17.31
C TYR A 298 10.51 -29.35 17.31
N ALA A 299 11.10 -30.51 17.46
CA ALA A 299 12.55 -30.68 17.37
C ALA A 299 12.88 -31.94 16.57
N ILE A 300 13.51 -31.78 15.45
CA ILE A 300 13.90 -32.88 14.53
C ILE A 300 15.40 -32.95 14.50
N GLU A 301 15.94 -34.00 15.09
CA GLU A 301 17.38 -34.26 15.19
C GLU A 301 17.91 -34.92 13.92
N ASN A 302 19.19 -34.63 13.62
CA ASN A 302 19.95 -35.23 12.53
C ASN A 302 19.30 -35.06 11.15
N ILE A 303 18.66 -33.91 10.92
CA ILE A 303 18.12 -33.59 9.60
C ILE A 303 19.24 -33.27 8.63
N THR A 304 19.09 -33.64 7.38
CA THR A 304 20.09 -33.46 6.32
C THR A 304 19.47 -32.98 5.01
N GLY A 305 20.29 -32.43 4.14
CA GLY A 305 19.90 -31.97 2.83
C GLY A 305 19.07 -30.70 2.84
N ASN A 306 18.19 -30.57 1.86
CA ASN A 306 17.31 -29.42 1.74
C ASN A 306 16.02 -29.67 2.54
N VAL A 307 15.52 -28.63 3.17
CA VAL A 307 14.35 -28.70 4.07
C VAL A 307 13.26 -27.75 3.60
N THR A 308 12.07 -28.28 3.42
CA THR A 308 10.84 -27.53 3.17
C THR A 308 9.87 -27.78 4.31
N ILE A 309 9.22 -26.75 4.81
CA ILE A 309 8.24 -26.86 5.89
C ILE A 309 6.92 -26.28 5.41
N GLU A 310 5.84 -27.03 5.57
CA GLU A 310 4.50 -26.56 5.30
C GLU A 310 3.64 -26.71 6.55
N SER A 311 2.77 -25.75 6.79
CA SER A 311 1.83 -25.72 7.91
C SER A 311 0.51 -25.08 7.45
N ASN A 312 -0.60 -25.57 7.99
CA ASN A 312 -1.90 -24.91 7.76
C ASN A 312 -2.12 -23.68 8.65
N LYS A 313 -1.17 -23.39 9.56
CA LYS A 313 -1.16 -22.21 10.43
C LYS A 313 0.20 -21.52 10.37
N ALA A 314 0.32 -20.39 11.08
CA ALA A 314 1.56 -19.64 11.20
C ALA A 314 2.73 -20.51 11.66
N VAL A 315 3.87 -20.42 10.97
CA VAL A 315 5.06 -21.23 11.25
C VAL A 315 6.35 -20.42 11.09
N THR A 316 7.29 -20.68 11.96
CA THR A 316 8.70 -20.28 11.79
C THR A 316 9.61 -21.45 12.19
N ALA A 317 10.80 -21.45 11.65
CA ALA A 317 11.77 -22.50 11.96
C ALA A 317 13.17 -21.95 12.11
N GLY A 318 13.93 -22.63 12.95
CA GLY A 318 15.35 -22.40 13.09
C GLY A 318 16.12 -23.72 12.97
N ILE A 319 17.34 -23.63 12.49
CA ILE A 319 18.29 -24.74 12.56
C ILE A 319 19.42 -24.40 13.52
N ASN A 320 19.95 -25.40 14.15
CA ASN A 320 21.22 -25.32 14.86
C ASN A 320 22.02 -26.62 14.64
N GLY A 321 23.31 -26.46 14.63
CA GLY A 321 24.18 -27.57 14.35
C GLY A 321 25.61 -27.27 14.67
N GLY A 322 26.47 -28.22 14.40
CA GLY A 322 27.89 -28.04 14.57
C GLY A 322 28.71 -29.31 14.30
N TYR A 323 30.00 -29.08 14.24
CA TYR A 323 31.02 -30.12 14.13
C TYR A 323 32.26 -29.68 14.91
N SER A 324 32.72 -30.50 15.87
CA SER A 324 33.90 -30.18 16.67
C SER A 324 33.80 -28.83 17.37
N THR A 325 34.57 -27.84 16.93
CA THR A 325 34.61 -26.48 17.49
C THR A 325 33.82 -25.45 16.66
N ALA A 326 33.05 -25.88 15.66
CA ALA A 326 32.19 -25.02 14.87
C ALA A 326 30.74 -25.24 15.27
N GLY A 327 30.11 -24.23 15.88
CA GLY A 327 28.70 -24.20 16.17
C GLY A 327 28.03 -23.09 15.34
N TYR A 328 26.83 -23.38 14.84
CA TYR A 328 26.08 -22.41 14.04
C TYR A 328 24.58 -22.57 14.20
N GLY A 329 23.88 -21.52 13.87
CA GLY A 329 22.42 -21.54 13.82
C GLY A 329 21.83 -20.43 12.98
N GLY A 330 20.55 -20.53 12.68
CA GLY A 330 19.81 -19.52 11.93
C GLY A 330 18.31 -19.71 12.05
N TYR A 331 17.55 -18.63 11.96
CA TYR A 331 16.11 -18.68 11.84
C TYR A 331 15.67 -18.26 10.44
N PHE A 332 14.72 -19.00 9.90
CA PHE A 332 14.19 -18.85 8.53
C PHE A 332 12.70 -18.49 8.60
N ALA A 333 12.32 -17.45 7.88
CA ALA A 333 11.01 -16.84 7.90
C ALA A 333 10.59 -16.19 9.23
N GLY A 334 9.60 -15.36 9.19
CA GLY A 334 9.00 -14.73 10.37
C GLY A 334 9.41 -13.29 10.65
N PHE A 335 10.33 -12.73 9.91
CA PHE A 335 10.75 -11.34 10.09
C PHE A 335 9.90 -10.34 9.29
N SER A 336 9.05 -10.81 8.38
CA SER A 336 8.08 -10.00 7.63
C SER A 336 6.69 -9.98 8.26
N SER A 337 6.52 -10.60 9.44
CA SER A 337 5.23 -10.78 10.11
C SER A 337 4.52 -9.48 10.55
N ILE A 338 5.25 -8.37 10.63
CA ILE A 338 4.65 -7.06 10.89
C ILE A 338 4.49 -6.34 9.57
N PRO A 339 3.25 -6.00 9.16
CA PRO A 339 3.04 -5.28 7.93
C PRO A 339 3.70 -3.91 8.01
N ILE A 340 4.45 -3.56 6.99
CA ILE A 340 4.96 -2.21 6.79
C ILE A 340 4.63 -1.75 5.38
N ILE A 341 4.46 -0.46 5.23
CA ILE A 341 4.37 0.16 3.92
C ILE A 341 5.79 0.38 3.40
N ALA A 342 6.05 -0.17 2.22
CA ALA A 342 7.24 0.13 1.43
C ALA A 342 6.86 1.04 0.26
N LYS A 343 7.86 1.68 -0.29
CA LYS A 343 7.73 2.42 -1.55
C LYS A 343 8.11 1.47 -2.69
N GLN A 344 7.19 1.23 -3.60
CA GLN A 344 7.44 0.44 -4.79
C GLN A 344 8.15 1.28 -5.85
N THR A 345 7.61 2.46 -6.15
CA THR A 345 8.18 3.42 -7.11
C THR A 345 7.88 4.86 -6.70
N GLY A 346 8.59 5.82 -7.31
CA GLY A 346 8.37 7.25 -7.12
C GLY A 346 8.84 7.76 -5.75
N GLU A 347 8.85 9.07 -5.58
CA GLU A 347 9.25 9.71 -4.32
C GLU A 347 8.15 10.58 -3.73
N CYS A 348 7.22 11.03 -4.56
CA CYS A 348 6.20 11.99 -4.21
C CYS A 348 5.00 11.90 -5.18
N ILE A 349 3.93 12.61 -4.93
CA ILE A 349 2.73 12.70 -5.78
C ILE A 349 2.91 13.81 -6.82
N PRO A 350 2.63 13.52 -8.09
CA PRO A 350 2.26 12.23 -8.67
C PRO A 350 3.47 11.31 -8.88
N GLY A 351 3.25 10.01 -8.85
CA GLY A 351 4.25 9.01 -9.27
C GLY A 351 4.67 8.03 -8.18
N ILE A 352 4.39 8.31 -6.91
CA ILE A 352 4.66 7.35 -5.84
C ILE A 352 3.62 6.23 -5.85
N ILE A 353 4.08 4.99 -5.73
CA ILE A 353 3.26 3.81 -5.47
C ILE A 353 3.74 3.20 -4.16
N LEU A 354 2.82 2.99 -3.26
CA LEU A 354 3.03 2.31 -1.98
C LEU A 354 2.68 0.84 -2.13
N GLU A 355 3.39 0.00 -1.40
CA GLU A 355 3.11 -1.43 -1.33
C GLU A 355 3.18 -1.94 0.11
N VAL A 356 2.38 -2.95 0.39
CA VAL A 356 2.51 -3.83 1.55
C VAL A 356 2.73 -5.23 1.00
N ASP A 357 3.47 -6.07 1.73
CA ASP A 357 3.72 -7.45 1.33
C ASP A 357 2.43 -8.15 0.85
N ASP A 358 2.51 -8.94 -0.21
CA ASP A 358 1.36 -9.58 -0.87
C ASP A 358 0.90 -10.89 -0.20
N SER A 359 1.54 -11.25 0.92
CA SER A 359 1.24 -12.49 1.67
C SER A 359 0.01 -12.41 2.58
N TYR A 360 -0.67 -11.27 2.66
CA TYR A 360 -1.86 -11.08 3.48
C TYR A 360 -3.15 -11.37 2.70
N ASP A 361 -4.19 -11.83 3.41
CA ASP A 361 -5.47 -12.21 2.78
C ASP A 361 -6.30 -10.99 2.37
N THR A 362 -6.26 -9.90 3.15
CA THR A 362 -6.99 -8.66 2.84
C THR A 362 -6.19 -7.42 3.18
N TYR A 363 -6.51 -6.36 2.48
CA TYR A 363 -5.91 -5.03 2.64
C TYR A 363 -7.00 -3.98 2.73
N GLN A 364 -6.77 -2.94 3.51
CA GLN A 364 -7.54 -1.71 3.50
C GLN A 364 -6.60 -0.55 3.79
N TRP A 365 -6.49 0.37 2.84
CA TRP A 365 -5.70 1.58 2.99
C TRP A 365 -6.48 2.69 3.67
N PHE A 366 -5.75 3.52 4.42
CA PHE A 366 -6.27 4.68 5.14
C PHE A 366 -5.41 5.90 4.84
N LEU A 367 -6.05 7.06 4.78
CA LEU A 367 -5.41 8.37 4.77
C LEU A 367 -5.83 9.12 6.04
N ALA A 368 -4.85 9.54 6.84
CA ALA A 368 -5.07 10.20 8.13
C ALA A 368 -6.08 9.47 9.05
N GLY A 369 -6.03 8.12 9.04
CA GLY A 369 -6.92 7.26 9.83
C GLY A 369 -8.31 7.01 9.22
N VAL A 370 -8.65 7.64 8.08
CA VAL A 370 -9.92 7.42 7.37
C VAL A 370 -9.72 6.39 6.27
N ALA A 371 -10.59 5.38 6.21
CA ALA A 371 -10.53 4.34 5.20
C ALA A 371 -10.75 4.92 3.80
N ILE A 372 -9.90 4.55 2.85
CA ILE A 372 -10.01 4.95 1.45
C ILE A 372 -10.93 3.94 0.75
N PRO A 373 -12.10 4.35 0.25
CA PRO A 373 -13.05 3.43 -0.39
C PRO A 373 -12.41 2.71 -1.58
N GLY A 374 -12.57 1.39 -1.65
CA GLY A 374 -12.07 0.56 -2.75
C GLY A 374 -10.55 0.32 -2.77
N ALA A 375 -9.80 0.89 -1.85
CA ALA A 375 -8.36 0.68 -1.75
C ALA A 375 -8.06 -0.62 -0.96
N THR A 376 -8.25 -1.76 -1.61
CA THR A 376 -8.16 -3.10 -1.02
C THR A 376 -7.10 -3.99 -1.65
N SER A 377 -6.19 -3.43 -2.45
CA SER A 377 -5.03 -4.14 -3.00
C SER A 377 -3.82 -4.01 -2.07
N ASN A 378 -2.85 -4.91 -2.20
CA ASN A 378 -1.54 -4.78 -1.54
C ASN A 378 -0.75 -3.55 -1.99
N THR A 379 -1.09 -2.96 -3.13
CA THR A 379 -0.52 -1.71 -3.62
C THR A 379 -1.54 -0.57 -3.64
N TYR A 380 -1.05 0.65 -3.46
CA TYR A 380 -1.88 1.84 -3.55
C TYR A 380 -1.11 3.00 -4.17
N THR A 381 -1.76 3.74 -5.06
CA THR A 381 -1.23 4.97 -5.66
C THR A 381 -1.84 6.18 -4.95
N PRO A 382 -1.09 6.86 -4.07
CA PRO A 382 -1.56 8.05 -3.38
C PRO A 382 -1.95 9.18 -4.33
N THR A 383 -3.10 9.80 -4.07
CA THR A 383 -3.61 10.97 -4.81
C THR A 383 -3.54 12.27 -4.01
N ALA A 384 -3.31 12.18 -2.71
CA ALA A 384 -3.17 13.31 -1.81
C ALA A 384 -2.00 13.10 -0.84
N ALA A 385 -1.28 14.17 -0.50
CA ALA A 385 -0.26 14.11 0.55
C ALA A 385 -0.90 13.83 1.91
N GLY A 386 -0.20 13.08 2.76
CA GLY A 386 -0.72 12.75 4.07
C GLY A 386 -0.09 11.53 4.70
N ASN A 387 -0.66 11.14 5.83
CA ASN A 387 -0.27 9.98 6.63
C ASN A 387 -1.05 8.76 6.17
N TYR A 388 -0.36 7.81 5.54
CA TYR A 388 -0.96 6.57 5.06
C TYR A 388 -0.69 5.42 6.01
N THR A 389 -1.70 4.59 6.20
CA THR A 389 -1.59 3.28 6.86
C THR A 389 -2.37 2.24 6.07
N CYS A 390 -2.00 0.98 6.20
CA CYS A 390 -2.73 -0.14 5.63
C CYS A 390 -3.08 -1.14 6.73
N ARG A 391 -4.33 -1.53 6.81
CA ARG A 391 -4.78 -2.61 7.70
C ARG A 391 -4.85 -3.90 6.90
N VAL A 392 -4.22 -4.94 7.43
CA VAL A 392 -4.18 -6.27 6.81
C VAL A 392 -4.74 -7.32 7.72
N THR A 393 -5.19 -8.44 7.12
CA THR A 393 -5.64 -9.63 7.86
C THR A 393 -5.01 -10.89 7.28
N VAL A 394 -4.84 -11.91 8.12
CA VAL A 394 -4.44 -13.27 7.72
C VAL A 394 -5.30 -14.27 8.48
N GLY A 395 -6.07 -15.09 7.77
CA GLY A 395 -6.92 -16.12 8.37
C GLY A 395 -7.83 -15.55 9.46
N THR A 396 -7.71 -16.08 10.67
CA THR A 396 -8.46 -15.64 11.85
C THR A 396 -7.68 -14.66 12.74
N CYS A 397 -6.52 -14.20 12.32
CA CYS A 397 -5.71 -13.25 13.07
C CYS A 397 -6.44 -11.93 13.31
N PRO A 398 -6.25 -11.28 14.46
CA PRO A 398 -6.70 -9.92 14.64
C PRO A 398 -6.09 -9.02 13.55
N PRO A 399 -6.86 -8.10 12.96
CA PRO A 399 -6.34 -7.17 11.97
C PRO A 399 -5.16 -6.36 12.54
N VAL A 400 -4.12 -6.19 11.75
CA VAL A 400 -2.97 -5.34 12.10
C VAL A 400 -2.88 -4.17 11.13
N THR A 401 -2.58 -3.01 11.68
CA THR A 401 -2.38 -1.79 10.89
C THR A 401 -0.89 -1.45 10.86
N THR A 402 -0.39 -1.11 9.67
CA THR A 402 1.00 -0.70 9.47
C THR A 402 1.33 0.57 10.25
N PRO A 403 2.60 0.80 10.58
CA PRO A 403 3.06 2.14 10.94
C PRO A 403 2.71 3.17 9.86
N ILE A 404 2.66 4.43 10.27
CA ILE A 404 2.38 5.54 9.37
C ILE A 404 3.49 5.70 8.32
N TYR A 405 3.10 5.80 7.07
CA TYR A 405 3.97 6.20 5.97
C TYR A 405 3.57 7.61 5.48
N LYS A 406 4.52 8.53 5.46
CA LYS A 406 4.27 9.92 5.06
C LYS A 406 4.52 10.09 3.56
N VAL A 407 3.52 10.60 2.86
CA VAL A 407 3.59 10.89 1.43
C VAL A 407 3.47 12.39 1.21
N PHE A 408 4.37 12.94 0.42
CA PHE A 408 4.46 14.36 0.10
C PHE A 408 4.12 14.61 -1.38
N THR A 409 3.74 15.82 -1.71
CA THR A 409 3.62 16.28 -3.10
C THR A 409 5.00 16.62 -3.67
N CYS A 410 5.19 16.36 -4.97
CA CYS A 410 6.40 16.79 -5.68
C CYS A 410 6.40 18.30 -5.86
N LEU A 411 7.58 18.87 -5.98
CA LEU A 411 7.72 20.26 -6.43
C LEU A 411 7.03 20.41 -7.79
N LYS A 412 5.96 21.19 -7.82
CA LYS A 412 5.26 21.50 -9.06
C LYS A 412 6.00 22.58 -9.82
N THR A 413 6.15 22.38 -11.11
CA THR A 413 6.69 23.42 -12.01
C THR A 413 5.61 23.89 -12.97
N THR A 414 5.39 25.19 -13.02
CA THR A 414 4.34 25.80 -13.85
C THR A 414 4.93 26.95 -14.65
N THR A 415 4.50 27.09 -15.89
CA THR A 415 4.82 28.24 -16.72
C THR A 415 3.57 29.11 -16.86
N LYS A 416 3.73 30.39 -16.56
CA LYS A 416 2.69 31.43 -16.74
C LYS A 416 3.23 32.48 -17.68
N SER A 417 2.34 33.17 -18.39
CA SER A 417 2.67 34.33 -19.24
C SER A 417 1.84 35.53 -18.82
N LEU A 418 2.45 36.69 -18.80
CA LEU A 418 1.79 37.93 -18.38
C LEU A 418 2.22 39.07 -19.30
N ASN A 419 1.24 39.73 -19.92
CA ASN A 419 1.48 41.00 -20.61
C ASN A 419 1.43 42.15 -19.58
N ILE A 420 2.42 43.04 -19.61
CA ILE A 420 2.51 44.17 -18.71
C ILE A 420 2.77 45.43 -19.49
N CYS A 421 2.45 46.59 -18.97
CA CYS A 421 2.72 47.91 -19.61
C CYS A 421 3.73 48.72 -18.81
N GLY A 422 4.27 48.22 -17.73
CA GLY A 422 5.21 48.94 -16.87
C GLY A 422 5.55 48.13 -15.62
N THR A 423 5.85 48.80 -14.53
CA THR A 423 6.12 48.20 -13.23
C THR A 423 4.93 47.33 -12.81
N THR A 424 5.21 46.10 -12.39
CA THR A 424 4.17 45.14 -12.00
C THR A 424 4.53 44.46 -10.68
N VAL A 425 3.53 44.21 -9.86
CA VAL A 425 3.67 43.43 -8.63
C VAL A 425 3.11 42.04 -8.85
N ILE A 426 3.96 41.05 -8.66
CA ILE A 426 3.64 39.63 -8.81
C ILE A 426 3.45 39.03 -7.41
N VAL A 427 2.25 38.62 -7.10
CA VAL A 427 1.93 37.92 -5.84
C VAL A 427 1.98 36.41 -6.11
N PRO A 428 2.81 35.65 -5.39
CA PRO A 428 2.83 34.21 -5.52
C PRO A 428 1.49 33.60 -5.15
N GLU A 429 0.97 32.75 -6.05
CA GLU A 429 -0.26 32.00 -5.84
C GLU A 429 -0.11 30.60 -6.40
N PHE A 430 -0.53 29.61 -5.65
CA PHE A 430 -0.57 28.22 -6.12
C PHE A 430 -1.53 28.05 -7.28
N THR A 431 -1.14 27.19 -8.21
CA THR A 431 -2.01 26.87 -9.36
C THR A 431 -2.99 25.73 -9.05
N SER A 432 -2.74 24.92 -8.02
CA SER A 432 -3.57 23.77 -7.67
C SER A 432 -3.61 23.43 -6.18
N SER A 433 -2.67 23.95 -5.36
CA SER A 433 -2.73 23.73 -3.91
C SER A 433 -3.74 24.67 -3.26
N THR A 434 -4.36 24.20 -2.19
CA THR A 434 -5.25 25.00 -1.32
C THR A 434 -4.49 25.71 -0.20
N GLN A 435 -3.19 25.48 -0.07
CA GLN A 435 -2.35 26.15 0.91
C GLN A 435 -2.10 27.61 0.51
N SER A 436 -1.83 28.44 1.50
CA SER A 436 -1.45 29.83 1.26
C SER A 436 0.07 29.96 1.15
N PRO A 437 0.60 30.69 0.16
CA PRO A 437 2.04 30.95 0.07
C PRO A 437 2.60 31.62 1.32
N VAL A 438 3.77 31.15 1.78
CA VAL A 438 4.47 31.73 2.93
C VAL A 438 5.57 32.67 2.42
N ALA A 439 5.48 33.94 2.77
CA ALA A 439 6.36 34.99 2.27
C ALA A 439 7.85 34.68 2.43
N SER A 440 8.28 34.12 3.57
CA SER A 440 9.67 33.76 3.85
C SER A 440 10.22 32.62 2.98
N THR A 441 9.36 31.90 2.29
CA THR A 441 9.75 30.79 1.41
C THR A 441 9.93 31.23 -0.04
N VAL A 442 9.52 32.45 -0.37
CA VAL A 442 9.61 32.97 -1.74
C VAL A 442 11.07 33.27 -2.08
N VAL A 443 11.54 32.73 -3.18
CA VAL A 443 12.92 32.92 -3.68
C VAL A 443 12.86 33.13 -5.18
N ILE A 444 13.56 34.17 -5.67
CA ILE A 444 13.77 34.38 -7.10
C ILE A 444 14.97 33.51 -7.51
N LEU A 445 14.74 32.55 -8.38
CA LEU A 445 15.75 31.60 -8.87
C LEU A 445 16.48 32.13 -10.11
N THR A 446 15.77 32.89 -10.96
CA THR A 446 16.33 33.52 -12.15
C THR A 446 15.83 34.95 -12.22
N GLN A 447 16.77 35.88 -12.21
CA GLN A 447 16.50 37.31 -12.42
C GLN A 447 16.13 37.59 -13.88
N PRO A 448 15.27 38.57 -14.13
CA PRO A 448 14.97 39.01 -15.49
C PRO A 448 16.20 39.68 -16.16
N THR A 449 16.23 39.66 -17.47
CA THR A 449 17.34 40.26 -18.26
C THR A 449 17.02 41.66 -18.77
N GLN A 450 15.76 42.01 -18.88
CA GLN A 450 15.27 43.28 -19.45
C GLN A 450 14.56 44.16 -18.41
N GLY A 451 14.86 43.90 -17.14
CA GLY A 451 14.31 44.65 -16.01
C GLY A 451 14.94 44.21 -14.70
N THR A 452 14.38 44.66 -13.60
CA THR A 452 14.79 44.24 -12.25
C THR A 452 13.59 43.63 -11.51
N ALA A 453 13.84 42.53 -10.81
CA ALA A 453 12.87 41.92 -9.94
C ALA A 453 13.34 42.01 -8.48
N THR A 454 12.55 42.63 -7.62
CA THR A 454 12.84 42.79 -6.20
C THR A 454 11.79 42.08 -5.37
N LEU A 455 12.23 41.28 -4.38
CA LEU A 455 11.38 40.55 -3.46
C LEU A 455 11.08 41.38 -2.20
N ASN A 456 9.84 41.57 -1.89
CA ASN A 456 9.41 42.05 -0.58
C ASN A 456 9.36 40.84 0.38
N THR A 457 10.32 40.73 1.26
CA THR A 457 10.48 39.60 2.18
C THR A 457 9.36 39.51 3.25
N THR A 458 8.64 40.62 3.49
CA THR A 458 7.52 40.62 4.45
C THR A 458 6.23 40.07 3.83
N THR A 459 5.96 40.42 2.58
CA THR A 459 4.72 40.04 1.89
C THR A 459 4.90 38.88 0.91
N GLY A 460 6.13 38.54 0.53
CA GLY A 460 6.45 37.58 -0.52
C GLY A 460 6.19 38.09 -1.94
N ALA A 461 5.73 39.33 -2.10
CA ALA A 461 5.46 39.90 -3.42
C ALA A 461 6.76 40.26 -4.15
N ILE A 462 6.79 40.00 -5.46
CA ILE A 462 7.89 40.30 -6.34
C ILE A 462 7.50 41.53 -7.19
N THR A 463 8.25 42.64 -7.06
CA THR A 463 8.06 43.81 -7.90
C THR A 463 9.03 43.74 -9.08
N TYR A 464 8.46 43.70 -10.29
CA TYR A 464 9.22 43.75 -11.52
C TYR A 464 9.13 45.18 -12.10
N VAL A 465 10.29 45.71 -12.47
CA VAL A 465 10.44 47.03 -13.14
C VAL A 465 11.15 46.80 -14.46
N PRO A 466 10.51 46.97 -15.61
CA PRO A 466 11.18 46.87 -16.90
C PRO A 466 12.23 47.98 -17.11
N ASN A 467 13.23 47.71 -17.92
CA ASN A 467 14.19 48.75 -18.34
C ASN A 467 13.45 49.87 -19.10
N PRO A 468 13.82 51.12 -18.92
CA PRO A 468 13.16 52.25 -19.58
C PRO A 468 13.07 52.06 -21.11
N GLY A 469 11.85 52.13 -21.65
CA GLY A 469 11.63 52.04 -23.10
C GLY A 469 11.68 50.61 -23.67
N TYR A 470 11.95 49.57 -22.87
CA TYR A 470 11.97 48.22 -23.37
C TYR A 470 10.53 47.71 -23.65
N LEU A 471 10.35 47.12 -24.81
CA LEU A 471 9.13 46.38 -25.20
C LEU A 471 9.55 45.01 -25.71
N GLY A 472 8.83 43.98 -25.31
CA GLY A 472 9.12 42.60 -25.68
C GLY A 472 9.18 41.61 -24.50
N PRO A 473 9.72 40.41 -24.72
CA PRO A 473 9.68 39.33 -23.73
C PRO A 473 10.79 39.48 -22.68
N ASP A 474 10.47 39.12 -21.44
CA ASP A 474 11.41 38.87 -20.36
C ASP A 474 10.95 37.68 -19.52
N LYS A 475 11.76 37.20 -18.58
CA LYS A 475 11.47 36.00 -17.81
C LYS A 475 11.97 36.10 -16.38
N ILE A 476 11.11 35.68 -15.45
CA ILE A 476 11.47 35.50 -14.04
C ILE A 476 11.16 34.06 -13.65
N VAL A 477 12.06 33.43 -12.92
CA VAL A 477 11.74 32.12 -12.30
C VAL A 477 11.80 32.30 -10.78
N TYR A 478 10.72 31.95 -10.12
CA TYR A 478 10.64 31.99 -8.67
C TYR A 478 9.97 30.72 -8.10
N ARG A 479 10.28 30.45 -6.84
CA ARG A 479 9.75 29.31 -6.09
C ARG A 479 9.19 29.81 -4.77
N PHE A 480 8.16 29.14 -4.27
CA PHE A 480 7.56 29.39 -2.97
C PHE A 480 6.93 28.10 -2.43
N CYS A 481 6.68 28.06 -1.11
CA CYS A 481 6.05 26.94 -0.43
C CYS A 481 4.87 27.43 0.41
N GLY A 482 3.98 26.47 0.77
CA GLY A 482 2.74 26.71 1.48
C GLY A 482 2.89 26.76 3.00
N ASN A 483 1.78 26.99 3.67
CA ASN A 483 1.68 27.22 5.12
C ASN A 483 1.28 26.00 5.93
N ALA A 484 1.28 24.81 5.36
CA ALA A 484 1.03 23.60 6.11
C ALA A 484 2.17 23.33 7.12
N THR A 485 1.84 22.73 8.25
CA THR A 485 2.83 22.39 9.28
C THR A 485 3.63 21.15 8.94
N GLU A 486 3.08 20.26 8.10
CA GLU A 486 3.71 18.99 7.74
C GLU A 486 3.73 18.80 6.21
N PHE A 487 2.69 18.53 5.55
CA PHE A 487 2.68 18.24 4.11
C PHE A 487 2.68 19.54 3.29
N ILE A 488 3.85 20.16 3.24
CA ILE A 488 4.03 21.47 2.60
C ILE A 488 4.12 21.30 1.10
N ASP A 489 3.23 21.95 0.36
CA ASP A 489 3.32 22.06 -1.08
C ASP A 489 4.31 23.15 -1.47
N CYS A 490 5.07 22.90 -2.52
CA CYS A 490 5.93 23.92 -3.11
C CYS A 490 5.68 24.00 -4.62
N GLU A 491 5.75 25.21 -5.16
CA GLU A 491 5.61 25.45 -6.59
C GLU A 491 6.71 26.36 -7.11
N GLN A 492 7.23 26.02 -8.28
CA GLN A 492 8.17 26.84 -9.04
C GLN A 492 7.44 27.41 -10.25
N ILE A 493 7.42 28.70 -10.36
CA ILE A 493 6.78 29.41 -11.48
C ILE A 493 7.87 29.96 -12.41
N THR A 494 7.78 29.58 -13.68
CA THR A 494 8.44 30.29 -14.77
C THR A 494 7.45 31.31 -15.31
N LEU A 495 7.66 32.58 -15.00
CA LEU A 495 6.83 33.68 -15.48
C LEU A 495 7.47 34.34 -16.68
N ASN A 496 6.84 34.13 -17.84
CA ASN A 496 7.19 34.83 -19.06
C ASN A 496 6.46 36.18 -19.05
N LEU A 497 7.20 37.26 -19.03
CA LEU A 497 6.67 38.60 -19.12
C LEU A 497 6.74 39.07 -20.56
N ASN A 498 5.76 39.81 -21.03
CA ASN A 498 5.80 40.50 -22.32
C ASN A 498 5.39 41.95 -22.08
N ILE A 499 6.36 42.82 -22.19
CA ILE A 499 6.20 44.27 -22.01
C ILE A 499 5.61 44.82 -23.31
N VAL A 500 4.36 45.22 -23.25
CA VAL A 500 3.61 45.77 -24.41
C VAL A 500 3.20 47.22 -24.16
N PRO A 501 3.04 48.03 -25.21
CA PRO A 501 2.46 49.34 -25.04
C PRO A 501 1.02 49.16 -24.57
N PHE A 502 0.58 49.97 -23.60
CA PHE A 502 -0.77 49.95 -23.12
C PHE A 502 -1.72 50.61 -24.15
N VAL A 503 -2.37 49.74 -24.94
CA VAL A 503 -3.30 50.17 -25.97
C VAL A 503 -4.71 49.73 -25.62
N VAL A 504 -5.66 50.62 -25.75
CA VAL A 504 -7.08 50.38 -25.60
C VAL A 504 -7.78 50.67 -26.91
N ASN A 505 -8.63 49.79 -27.39
CA ASN A 505 -9.32 49.95 -28.68
C ASN A 505 -10.85 49.91 -28.46
N ASP A 506 -11.56 50.70 -29.27
CA ASP A 506 -13.02 50.66 -29.37
C ASP A 506 -13.49 49.28 -29.80
N LYS A 507 -14.58 48.80 -29.23
CA LYS A 507 -15.14 47.48 -29.50
C LYS A 507 -16.64 47.54 -29.71
N THR A 508 -17.13 46.50 -30.37
CA THR A 508 -18.57 46.28 -30.51
C THR A 508 -18.93 45.01 -29.78
N LEU A 509 -19.93 45.06 -28.94
CA LEU A 509 -20.54 43.88 -28.33
C LEU A 509 -21.89 43.66 -28.99
N THR A 510 -22.08 42.45 -29.40
CA THR A 510 -23.36 41.97 -29.95
C THR A 510 -23.94 41.00 -28.94
N SER A 511 -25.17 41.19 -28.54
CA SER A 511 -25.85 40.27 -27.64
C SER A 511 -27.22 39.93 -28.17
N CYS A 512 -27.57 38.69 -27.99
CA CYS A 512 -28.87 38.22 -28.43
C CYS A 512 -29.93 38.58 -27.37
N ASN A 513 -31.04 39.09 -27.88
CA ASN A 513 -32.11 39.56 -27.06
C ASN A 513 -33.27 38.56 -27.02
N TYR A 514 -33.71 38.23 -25.83
CA TYR A 514 -34.88 37.35 -25.63
C TYR A 514 -36.14 38.11 -25.17
N ALA A 515 -36.03 39.43 -25.06
CA ALA A 515 -37.08 40.35 -24.65
C ALA A 515 -36.81 41.74 -25.26
N ASP A 516 -37.29 42.84 -24.68
CA ASP A 516 -37.10 44.21 -25.21
C ASP A 516 -35.69 44.78 -25.08
N LYS A 517 -34.84 44.15 -24.25
CA LYS A 517 -33.45 44.53 -24.06
C LYS A 517 -32.55 43.29 -24.04
N ALA A 518 -31.36 43.42 -24.56
CA ALA A 518 -30.30 42.42 -24.45
C ALA A 518 -29.48 42.65 -23.18
N VAL A 519 -28.96 41.55 -22.60
CA VAL A 519 -28.00 41.61 -21.54
C VAL A 519 -26.61 41.64 -22.18
N PHE A 520 -25.83 42.66 -21.86
CA PHE A 520 -24.45 42.78 -22.31
C PHE A 520 -23.54 42.59 -21.11
N ASP A 521 -22.58 41.71 -21.29
CA ASP A 521 -21.41 41.70 -20.41
C ASP A 521 -20.40 42.67 -20.98
N LEU A 522 -20.38 43.89 -20.48
CA LEU A 522 -19.44 44.93 -20.89
C LEU A 522 -17.99 44.55 -20.58
N THR A 523 -17.81 43.68 -19.58
CA THR A 523 -16.49 43.22 -19.16
C THR A 523 -15.83 42.30 -20.21
N SER A 524 -16.65 41.67 -21.03
CA SER A 524 -16.22 40.79 -22.11
C SER A 524 -15.63 41.55 -23.32
N ALA A 525 -15.86 42.87 -23.42
CA ALA A 525 -15.30 43.65 -24.48
C ALA A 525 -13.76 43.62 -24.46
N PRO A 526 -13.08 43.09 -25.47
CA PRO A 526 -11.63 42.98 -25.52
C PRO A 526 -11.02 44.33 -25.92
N VAL A 527 -11.29 45.36 -25.10
CA VAL A 527 -10.81 46.73 -25.33
C VAL A 527 -9.31 46.86 -25.11
N THR A 528 -8.71 45.94 -24.37
CA THR A 528 -7.25 45.84 -24.15
C THR A 528 -6.87 44.37 -24.07
N THR A 529 -5.62 44.08 -24.41
CA THR A 529 -5.00 42.73 -24.22
C THR A 529 -4.36 42.59 -22.86
N TYR A 530 -4.37 43.63 -22.03
CA TYR A 530 -3.76 43.64 -20.72
C TYR A 530 -4.75 43.07 -19.67
N ASN A 531 -4.50 41.84 -19.22
CA ASN A 531 -5.44 41.07 -18.41
C ASN A 531 -5.72 41.60 -16.99
N ALA A 532 -4.74 42.29 -16.39
CA ALA A 532 -4.85 42.82 -15.03
C ALA A 532 -5.46 44.25 -14.98
N ALA A 533 -5.89 44.79 -16.11
CA ALA A 533 -6.47 46.14 -16.15
C ALA A 533 -7.87 46.17 -15.52
N VAL A 534 -8.06 47.11 -14.65
CA VAL A 534 -9.41 47.43 -14.10
C VAL A 534 -10.19 48.21 -15.14
N LYS A 535 -11.37 47.70 -15.48
CA LYS A 535 -12.29 48.35 -16.40
C LYS A 535 -13.42 49.00 -15.63
N THR A 536 -13.56 50.31 -15.72
CA THR A 536 -14.66 51.04 -15.14
C THR A 536 -15.56 51.57 -16.26
N PHE A 537 -16.81 51.24 -16.26
CA PHE A 537 -17.77 51.51 -17.34
C PHE A 537 -18.67 52.67 -17.01
N TYR A 538 -18.99 53.46 -18.03
CA TYR A 538 -19.78 54.69 -17.92
C TYR A 538 -20.85 54.75 -19.03
N PRO A 539 -22.10 55.21 -18.76
CA PRO A 539 -23.18 55.28 -19.74
C PRO A 539 -22.88 56.30 -20.84
N THR A 540 -22.20 57.39 -20.52
CA THR A 540 -21.95 58.47 -21.46
C THR A 540 -20.45 58.91 -21.39
N LEU A 541 -19.97 59.58 -22.45
CA LEU A 541 -18.62 60.14 -22.47
C LEU A 541 -18.45 61.23 -21.37
N ASN A 542 -19.48 62.01 -21.07
CA ASN A 542 -19.45 62.99 -20.00
C ASN A 542 -19.26 62.32 -18.63
N ASP A 543 -19.96 61.21 -18.36
CA ASP A 543 -19.82 60.48 -17.11
C ASP A 543 -18.42 59.91 -16.93
N LEU A 544 -17.83 59.44 -18.00
CA LEU A 544 -16.45 58.95 -18.00
C LEU A 544 -15.47 60.09 -17.68
N ASN A 545 -15.61 61.26 -18.31
CA ASN A 545 -14.74 62.41 -18.10
C ASN A 545 -14.86 63.01 -16.69
N THR A 546 -16.03 62.92 -16.09
CA THR A 546 -16.31 63.42 -14.73
C THR A 546 -16.16 62.34 -13.65
N ASN A 547 -15.88 61.10 -14.01
CA ASN A 547 -15.85 59.91 -13.13
C ASN A 547 -17.17 59.76 -12.33
N GLN A 548 -18.33 60.02 -12.94
CA GLN A 548 -19.63 59.92 -12.32
C GLN A 548 -20.47 58.84 -12.97
N ASN A 549 -21.58 58.47 -12.31
CA ASN A 549 -22.56 57.51 -12.82
C ASN A 549 -21.93 56.18 -13.34
N VAL A 550 -20.99 55.62 -12.57
CA VAL A 550 -20.34 54.34 -12.90
C VAL A 550 -21.40 53.25 -13.04
N ILE A 551 -21.32 52.45 -14.07
CA ILE A 551 -22.17 51.25 -14.27
C ILE A 551 -21.79 50.22 -13.22
N THR A 552 -22.67 49.99 -12.23
CA THR A 552 -22.42 49.09 -11.09
C THR A 552 -22.57 47.61 -11.43
N ASN A 553 -23.33 47.28 -12.52
CA ASN A 553 -23.56 45.92 -12.95
C ASN A 553 -23.08 45.72 -14.41
N PRO A 554 -21.78 45.81 -14.70
CA PRO A 554 -21.27 45.76 -16.07
C PRO A 554 -21.39 44.36 -16.71
N THR A 555 -21.45 43.28 -15.94
CA THR A 555 -21.61 41.90 -16.45
C THR A 555 -23.04 41.61 -16.92
N THR A 556 -23.98 42.38 -16.47
CA THR A 556 -25.42 42.17 -16.78
C THR A 556 -26.10 43.48 -17.19
N TYR A 557 -25.41 44.28 -17.97
CA TYR A 557 -25.93 45.57 -18.42
C TYR A 557 -27.05 45.41 -19.40
N LEU A 558 -28.24 45.88 -19.05
CA LEU A 558 -29.44 45.80 -19.89
C LEU A 558 -29.53 47.03 -20.82
N SER A 559 -29.42 46.77 -22.13
CA SER A 559 -29.54 47.83 -23.14
C SER A 559 -30.30 47.35 -24.37
N ALA A 560 -31.06 48.27 -24.98
CA ALA A 560 -31.62 48.07 -26.31
C ALA A 560 -30.63 48.32 -27.45
N GLY A 561 -29.36 48.63 -27.11
CA GLY A 561 -28.31 49.05 -28.01
C GLY A 561 -27.81 50.45 -27.71
N GLY A 562 -26.79 50.94 -28.45
CA GLY A 562 -26.21 52.27 -28.27
C GLY A 562 -24.70 52.22 -27.91
N PHE A 563 -24.24 53.05 -27.01
CA PHE A 563 -22.85 53.18 -26.64
C PHE A 563 -22.67 53.19 -25.12
N VAL A 564 -21.57 52.59 -24.65
CA VAL A 564 -21.01 52.79 -23.33
C VAL A 564 -19.52 53.11 -23.44
N TYR A 565 -18.94 53.75 -22.45
CA TYR A 565 -17.54 54.09 -22.42
C TYR A 565 -16.83 53.39 -21.28
N VAL A 566 -15.58 53.01 -21.50
CA VAL A 566 -14.79 52.27 -20.50
C VAL A 566 -13.47 52.99 -20.28
N LYS A 567 -13.16 53.26 -19.00
CA LYS A 567 -11.83 53.66 -18.55
C LYS A 567 -11.10 52.37 -18.11
N VAL A 568 -10.00 52.13 -18.74
CA VAL A 568 -9.15 50.96 -18.46
C VAL A 568 -7.93 51.43 -17.69
N THR A 569 -7.72 50.89 -16.50
CA THR A 569 -6.59 51.22 -15.64
C THR A 569 -5.85 49.98 -15.23
N THR A 570 -4.53 49.94 -15.41
CA THR A 570 -3.69 48.85 -14.93
C THR A 570 -3.35 49.02 -13.46
N PRO A 571 -2.98 47.95 -12.72
CA PRO A 571 -2.47 48.07 -11.35
C PRO A 571 -1.29 49.02 -11.20
N GLU A 572 -0.49 49.15 -12.25
CA GLU A 572 0.70 50.05 -12.33
C GLU A 572 0.35 51.51 -12.67
N GLY A 573 -0.95 51.83 -12.79
CA GLY A 573 -1.42 53.17 -13.00
C GLY A 573 -1.56 53.66 -14.45
N CYS A 574 -1.33 52.76 -15.44
CA CYS A 574 -1.66 53.07 -16.84
C CYS A 574 -3.16 53.22 -17.02
N SER A 575 -3.63 54.23 -17.71
CA SER A 575 -5.07 54.34 -18.03
C SER A 575 -5.27 54.82 -19.46
N ALA A 576 -6.33 54.31 -20.08
CA ALA A 576 -6.82 54.72 -21.39
C ALA A 576 -8.33 54.52 -21.51
N ASN A 577 -8.97 55.20 -22.42
CA ASN A 577 -10.40 55.15 -22.61
C ASN A 577 -10.79 54.51 -23.93
N ALA A 578 -11.88 53.75 -23.96
CA ALA A 578 -12.46 53.27 -25.21
C ALA A 578 -13.97 53.35 -25.20
N LYS A 579 -14.54 53.28 -26.37
CA LYS A 579 -15.99 53.24 -26.60
C LYS A 579 -16.42 51.78 -26.91
N ILE A 580 -17.50 51.33 -26.32
CA ILE A 580 -18.10 50.03 -26.63
C ILE A 580 -19.46 50.29 -27.28
N THR A 581 -19.58 49.83 -28.53
CA THR A 581 -20.86 49.84 -29.27
C THR A 581 -21.68 48.60 -28.92
N LEU A 582 -22.93 48.77 -28.54
CA LEU A 582 -23.83 47.68 -28.12
C LEU A 582 -24.85 47.40 -29.25
N ILE A 583 -24.92 46.17 -29.74
CA ILE A 583 -25.87 45.74 -30.75
C ILE A 583 -26.71 44.59 -30.16
N ALA A 584 -28.00 44.85 -29.91
CA ALA A 584 -28.95 43.87 -29.39
C ALA A 584 -29.68 43.14 -30.52
N ILE A 585 -29.52 41.84 -30.63
CA ILE A 585 -30.09 41.03 -31.72
C ILE A 585 -31.03 39.95 -31.14
N PRO A 586 -32.31 39.86 -31.57
CA PRO A 586 -33.28 38.96 -30.97
C PRO A 586 -33.17 37.51 -31.44
N ILE A 587 -33.04 36.54 -30.50
CA ILE A 587 -33.08 35.08 -30.78
C ILE A 587 -33.42 34.23 -29.52
N LYS A 588 -33.95 33.07 -29.71
CA LYS A 588 -34.28 32.09 -28.66
C LYS A 588 -33.75 30.70 -28.98
N LYS A 589 -33.54 29.88 -27.95
CA LYS A 589 -33.20 28.45 -28.11
C LYS A 589 -34.42 27.62 -28.45
N SER A 590 -34.20 26.49 -29.09
CA SER A 590 -35.24 25.50 -29.36
C SER A 590 -35.75 24.85 -28.06
N PRO A 591 -37.06 24.84 -27.86
CA PRO A 591 -37.64 24.13 -26.71
C PRO A 591 -37.79 22.62 -26.96
N THR A 592 -37.70 22.17 -28.22
CA THR A 592 -37.97 20.79 -28.62
C THR A 592 -36.69 19.93 -28.63
N LEU A 593 -35.53 20.55 -28.72
CA LEU A 593 -34.26 19.84 -28.83
C LEU A 593 -33.71 19.46 -27.45
N VAL A 594 -33.79 18.18 -27.11
CA VAL A 594 -33.39 17.62 -25.80
C VAL A 594 -32.51 16.40 -25.96
N ASP A 595 -31.70 16.13 -24.94
CA ASP A 595 -30.79 14.94 -24.87
C ASP A 595 -31.58 13.63 -25.01
N LYS A 596 -30.98 12.66 -25.68
CA LYS A 596 -31.53 11.32 -25.84
C LYS A 596 -30.55 10.24 -25.45
N PHE A 597 -31.04 9.08 -25.05
CA PHE A 597 -30.25 7.89 -24.73
C PHE A 597 -30.65 6.75 -25.64
N ILE A 598 -29.70 6.13 -26.30
CA ILE A 598 -29.92 5.03 -27.26
C ILE A 598 -28.85 3.95 -27.09
N CYS A 599 -29.09 2.75 -27.59
CA CYS A 599 -28.05 1.74 -27.68
C CYS A 599 -26.92 2.20 -28.62
N ILE A 600 -25.71 1.63 -28.46
CA ILE A 600 -24.52 2.09 -29.18
C ILE A 600 -24.70 2.00 -30.71
N ASP A 601 -25.44 0.96 -31.17
CA ASP A 601 -25.68 0.71 -32.61
C ASP A 601 -26.97 1.30 -33.11
N ASP A 602 -27.83 1.86 -32.25
CA ASP A 602 -29.08 2.49 -32.63
C ASP A 602 -28.89 3.88 -33.20
N ARG A 603 -29.96 4.36 -33.81
CA ARG A 603 -30.05 5.68 -34.41
C ARG A 603 -31.31 6.40 -33.92
N THR A 604 -31.25 7.71 -33.81
CA THR A 604 -32.39 8.54 -33.44
C THR A 604 -32.42 9.82 -34.26
N ASP A 605 -33.52 10.51 -34.21
CA ASP A 605 -33.66 11.78 -34.89
C ASP A 605 -33.58 12.94 -33.90
N LEU A 606 -33.03 14.04 -34.33
CA LEU A 606 -32.97 15.29 -33.56
C LEU A 606 -33.71 16.38 -34.33
N ASP A 607 -34.62 17.10 -33.68
CA ASP A 607 -35.42 18.18 -34.28
C ASP A 607 -35.26 19.47 -33.48
N ALA A 608 -34.72 20.47 -34.15
CA ALA A 608 -34.54 21.80 -33.57
C ALA A 608 -35.80 22.67 -33.56
N GLY A 609 -36.90 22.19 -34.09
CA GLY A 609 -38.16 22.93 -34.17
C GLY A 609 -38.17 24.11 -35.15
N PRO A 610 -39.33 24.63 -35.53
CA PRO A 610 -39.46 25.72 -36.49
C PRO A 610 -39.20 27.11 -35.88
N GLY A 611 -38.98 28.11 -36.72
CA GLY A 611 -38.94 29.53 -36.31
C GLY A 611 -37.56 30.19 -36.36
N TYR A 612 -36.61 29.56 -36.99
CA TYR A 612 -35.26 30.08 -37.24
C TYR A 612 -35.07 30.30 -38.74
N SER A 613 -34.27 31.32 -39.11
CA SER A 613 -33.97 31.63 -40.49
C SER A 613 -32.99 30.65 -41.11
N SER A 614 -32.14 30.06 -40.30
CA SER A 614 -31.24 28.98 -40.71
C SER A 614 -30.87 28.04 -39.57
N TYR A 615 -30.52 26.84 -39.95
CA TYR A 615 -30.02 25.78 -39.10
C TYR A 615 -28.69 25.32 -39.65
N LEU A 616 -27.76 25.03 -38.76
CA LEU A 616 -26.49 24.39 -39.13
C LEU A 616 -26.07 23.44 -38.02
N TRP A 617 -26.23 22.18 -38.32
CA TRP A 617 -25.77 21.12 -37.41
C TRP A 617 -24.26 20.88 -37.55
N ASN A 618 -23.64 20.38 -36.52
CA ASN A 618 -22.22 19.94 -36.56
C ASN A 618 -22.00 18.78 -37.55
N THR A 619 -23.05 18.12 -38.00
CA THR A 619 -23.03 17.13 -39.07
C THR A 619 -22.94 17.76 -40.46
N GLY A 620 -23.02 19.07 -40.57
CA GLY A 620 -23.10 19.81 -41.83
C GLY A 620 -24.52 19.96 -42.40
N ALA A 621 -25.52 19.33 -41.79
CA ALA A 621 -26.93 19.48 -42.23
C ALA A 621 -27.46 20.88 -41.93
N THR A 622 -28.25 21.40 -42.83
CA THR A 622 -28.89 22.74 -42.74
C THR A 622 -30.41 22.67 -42.57
N THR A 623 -30.94 21.51 -42.33
CA THR A 623 -32.36 21.25 -42.12
C THR A 623 -32.76 21.47 -40.66
N GLN A 624 -34.07 21.72 -40.42
CA GLN A 624 -34.63 21.82 -39.09
C GLN A 624 -34.34 20.57 -38.24
N SER A 625 -34.35 19.39 -38.85
CA SER A 625 -34.10 18.11 -38.20
C SER A 625 -32.99 17.32 -38.90
N ILE A 626 -32.31 16.50 -38.15
CA ILE A 626 -31.37 15.48 -38.66
C ILE A 626 -31.86 14.11 -38.22
N GLN A 627 -31.79 13.16 -39.17
CA GLN A 627 -32.32 11.81 -38.95
C GLN A 627 -31.22 10.78 -38.79
N GLY A 628 -31.52 9.71 -38.09
CA GLY A 628 -30.67 8.54 -38.03
C GLY A 628 -29.28 8.79 -37.42
N VAL A 629 -29.18 9.66 -36.43
CA VAL A 629 -27.90 9.99 -35.80
C VAL A 629 -27.50 8.96 -34.72
N PRO A 630 -26.23 8.52 -34.68
CA PRO A 630 -25.72 7.63 -33.64
C PRO A 630 -25.50 8.35 -32.30
N VAL A 631 -25.02 7.61 -31.34
CA VAL A 631 -24.46 8.16 -30.10
C VAL A 631 -23.39 9.20 -30.44
N GLY A 632 -23.48 10.35 -29.80
CA GLY A 632 -22.56 11.45 -30.01
C GLY A 632 -23.10 12.75 -29.48
N GLU A 633 -22.25 13.75 -29.45
CA GLU A 633 -22.64 15.13 -29.20
C GLU A 633 -22.97 15.81 -30.50
N TYR A 634 -24.16 16.40 -30.53
CA TYR A 634 -24.64 17.16 -31.67
C TYR A 634 -24.86 18.58 -31.23
N SER A 635 -24.60 19.48 -32.11
CA SER A 635 -24.97 20.86 -31.91
C SER A 635 -25.61 21.43 -33.13
N VAL A 636 -26.59 22.30 -32.92
CA VAL A 636 -27.21 23.06 -33.98
C VAL A 636 -27.02 24.55 -33.70
N ARG A 637 -26.51 25.23 -34.67
CA ARG A 637 -26.53 26.68 -34.72
C ARG A 637 -27.87 27.12 -35.30
N LEU A 638 -28.64 27.80 -34.47
CA LEU A 638 -29.94 28.39 -34.79
C LEU A 638 -29.74 29.87 -35.07
N GLU A 639 -30.13 30.34 -36.23
CA GLU A 639 -29.91 31.72 -36.59
C GLU A 639 -31.25 32.42 -36.88
N ASN A 640 -31.36 33.68 -36.48
CA ASN A 640 -32.45 34.54 -36.84
C ASN A 640 -31.95 35.98 -36.89
N ASN A 641 -32.11 36.64 -38.08
CA ASN A 641 -31.72 38.04 -38.33
C ASN A 641 -30.26 38.35 -37.93
N GLY A 642 -29.35 37.47 -38.26
CA GLY A 642 -27.88 37.61 -37.96
C GLY A 642 -27.46 37.28 -36.54
N CYS A 643 -28.39 37.01 -35.64
CA CYS A 643 -28.08 36.46 -34.31
C CYS A 643 -28.22 34.95 -34.33
N PHE A 644 -27.29 34.29 -33.66
CA PHE A 644 -27.38 32.86 -33.60
C PHE A 644 -27.17 32.36 -32.16
N VAL A 645 -27.78 31.25 -31.88
CA VAL A 645 -27.51 30.48 -30.64
C VAL A 645 -27.15 29.06 -31.03
N THR A 646 -26.11 28.58 -30.44
CA THR A 646 -25.75 27.15 -30.57
C THR A 646 -26.39 26.42 -29.39
N GLN A 647 -27.11 25.38 -29.71
CA GLN A 647 -27.70 24.50 -28.72
C GLN A 647 -27.08 23.13 -28.92
N ILE A 648 -26.51 22.64 -27.82
CA ILE A 648 -25.94 21.31 -27.77
C ILE A 648 -27.01 20.34 -27.32
N VAL A 649 -26.99 19.18 -27.87
CA VAL A 649 -27.81 18.04 -27.51
C VAL A 649 -26.96 16.79 -27.56
N ASN A 650 -27.10 15.95 -26.60
CA ASN A 650 -26.32 14.73 -26.53
C ASN A 650 -27.21 13.52 -26.83
N VAL A 651 -26.79 12.72 -27.77
CA VAL A 651 -27.28 11.37 -27.94
C VAL A 651 -26.28 10.48 -27.16
N LYS A 652 -26.67 10.03 -26.00
CA LYS A 652 -25.79 9.33 -25.07
C LYS A 652 -25.96 7.83 -25.21
N LYS A 653 -24.85 7.11 -25.12
CA LYS A 653 -24.91 5.66 -24.99
C LYS A 653 -25.66 5.31 -23.71
N ALA A 654 -26.65 4.45 -23.82
CA ALA A 654 -27.25 3.79 -22.69
C ALA A 654 -26.18 2.94 -21.98
N GLN A 655 -26.16 3.00 -20.68
CA GLN A 655 -25.26 2.18 -19.90
C GLN A 655 -25.75 0.74 -19.89
N ASP A 656 -24.88 -0.19 -20.25
CA ASP A 656 -25.22 -1.60 -20.25
C ASP A 656 -25.34 -2.13 -18.81
N PRO A 657 -26.25 -3.04 -18.54
CA PRO A 657 -26.28 -3.76 -17.28
C PRO A 657 -25.03 -4.66 -17.16
N VAL A 658 -24.62 -4.99 -15.95
CA VAL A 658 -23.47 -5.88 -15.67
C VAL A 658 -23.94 -7.01 -14.75
N ILE A 659 -23.72 -8.24 -15.16
CA ILE A 659 -23.96 -9.41 -14.31
C ILE A 659 -22.81 -9.48 -13.31
N THR A 660 -23.11 -9.19 -12.04
CA THR A 660 -22.08 -9.09 -10.98
C THR A 660 -21.75 -10.44 -10.33
N SER A 661 -22.72 -11.33 -10.24
CA SER A 661 -22.54 -12.69 -9.76
C SER A 661 -23.73 -13.56 -10.10
N ILE A 662 -23.56 -14.88 -10.01
CA ILE A 662 -24.66 -15.84 -10.07
C ILE A 662 -24.58 -16.75 -8.85
N GLU A 663 -25.68 -16.79 -8.12
CA GLU A 663 -25.83 -17.68 -6.98
C GLU A 663 -26.63 -18.91 -7.41
N ILE A 664 -26.07 -20.09 -7.15
CA ILE A 664 -26.68 -21.36 -7.58
C ILE A 664 -27.02 -22.19 -6.32
N SER A 665 -28.25 -22.65 -6.28
CA SER A 665 -28.70 -23.63 -5.28
C SER A 665 -29.38 -24.78 -6.00
N ASN A 666 -28.73 -25.93 -6.02
CA ASN A 666 -29.14 -27.12 -6.77
C ASN A 666 -29.34 -26.82 -8.29
N THR A 667 -30.57 -26.72 -8.76
CA THR A 667 -30.97 -26.43 -10.16
C THR A 667 -31.58 -25.03 -10.31
N THR A 668 -31.44 -24.20 -9.31
CA THR A 668 -31.92 -22.81 -9.31
C THR A 668 -30.76 -21.88 -9.35
N ALA A 669 -30.74 -20.93 -10.29
CA ALA A 669 -29.77 -19.86 -10.39
C ALA A 669 -30.45 -18.50 -10.22
N THR A 670 -29.81 -17.63 -9.44
CA THR A 670 -30.24 -16.24 -9.27
C THR A 670 -29.16 -15.33 -9.85
N VAL A 671 -29.55 -14.51 -10.81
CA VAL A 671 -28.66 -13.59 -11.50
C VAL A 671 -28.66 -12.23 -10.81
N MET A 672 -27.49 -11.78 -10.40
CA MET A 672 -27.31 -10.47 -9.77
C MET A 672 -26.79 -9.47 -10.79
N VAL A 673 -27.44 -8.34 -10.88
CA VAL A 673 -27.18 -7.32 -11.89
C VAL A 673 -26.99 -5.95 -11.26
N ASN A 674 -26.07 -5.17 -11.82
CA ASN A 674 -25.88 -3.76 -11.48
C ASN A 674 -25.70 -2.94 -12.77
N GLY A 675 -25.90 -1.63 -12.69
CA GLY A 675 -25.80 -0.73 -13.86
C GLY A 675 -27.01 -0.82 -14.80
N GLY A 676 -26.98 -0.15 -15.94
CA GLY A 676 -28.11 -0.05 -16.87
C GLY A 676 -29.30 0.72 -16.30
N LYS A 677 -30.44 0.57 -16.93
CA LYS A 677 -31.73 1.19 -16.55
C LYS A 677 -32.79 0.16 -16.28
N ALA A 678 -33.20 0.04 -15.02
CA ALA A 678 -34.34 -0.86 -14.69
C ALA A 678 -35.64 -0.42 -15.39
N PRO A 679 -36.58 -1.34 -15.68
CA PRO A 679 -36.57 -2.75 -15.30
C PRO A 679 -35.66 -3.60 -16.20
N TYR A 680 -35.09 -4.65 -15.58
CA TYR A 680 -34.31 -5.64 -16.32
C TYR A 680 -35.20 -6.78 -16.79
N LYS A 681 -34.79 -7.41 -17.89
CA LYS A 681 -35.33 -8.66 -18.39
C LYS A 681 -34.21 -9.70 -18.43
N TYR A 682 -34.53 -10.91 -18.10
CA TYR A 682 -33.59 -12.01 -17.96
C TYR A 682 -33.97 -13.15 -18.89
N ALA A 683 -32.99 -13.82 -19.46
CA ALA A 683 -33.20 -15.04 -20.26
C ALA A 683 -32.05 -16.02 -19.99
N VAL A 684 -32.29 -17.29 -20.30
CA VAL A 684 -31.28 -18.36 -20.19
C VAL A 684 -31.32 -19.21 -21.47
N ASP A 685 -30.09 -19.59 -21.92
CA ASP A 685 -29.86 -20.47 -23.09
C ASP A 685 -30.47 -19.97 -24.39
N GLY A 686 -30.66 -18.64 -24.47
CA GLY A 686 -31.16 -17.96 -25.66
C GLY A 686 -31.97 -16.73 -25.30
N THR A 687 -32.23 -15.90 -26.31
CA THR A 687 -32.92 -14.63 -26.16
C THR A 687 -34.34 -14.64 -26.71
N ALA A 688 -34.90 -15.83 -26.92
CA ALA A 688 -36.27 -15.98 -27.45
C ALA A 688 -37.34 -15.73 -26.37
N LEU A 689 -37.10 -16.09 -25.15
CA LEU A 689 -38.02 -15.94 -24.03
C LEU A 689 -37.36 -15.09 -22.91
N TRP A 690 -38.03 -13.99 -22.59
CA TRP A 690 -37.59 -13.08 -21.52
C TRP A 690 -38.56 -13.08 -20.34
N GLN A 691 -38.02 -13.06 -19.13
CA GLN A 691 -38.79 -12.94 -17.90
C GLN A 691 -38.32 -11.72 -17.08
N ASP A 692 -39.20 -11.28 -16.16
CA ASP A 692 -38.88 -10.19 -15.23
C ASP A 692 -38.12 -10.70 -13.99
N SER A 693 -38.31 -11.95 -13.64
CA SER A 693 -37.60 -12.57 -12.51
C SER A 693 -36.16 -12.86 -12.86
N ASN A 694 -35.26 -12.52 -11.95
CA ASN A 694 -33.83 -12.87 -12.04
C ASN A 694 -33.53 -14.31 -11.56
N VAL A 695 -34.57 -15.08 -11.23
CA VAL A 695 -34.46 -16.47 -10.72
C VAL A 695 -34.88 -17.43 -11.81
N PHE A 696 -34.03 -18.40 -12.07
CA PHE A 696 -34.27 -19.51 -12.99
C PHE A 696 -34.27 -20.81 -12.24
N THR A 697 -35.34 -21.58 -12.37
CA THR A 697 -35.52 -22.87 -11.67
C THR A 697 -35.54 -24.02 -12.66
N GLY A 698 -35.17 -25.23 -12.20
CA GLY A 698 -35.19 -26.41 -13.04
C GLY A 698 -34.13 -26.47 -14.12
N LEU A 699 -33.01 -25.77 -13.94
CA LEU A 699 -31.89 -25.79 -14.89
C LEU A 699 -31.32 -27.21 -15.00
N SER A 700 -30.98 -27.63 -16.19
CA SER A 700 -30.22 -28.86 -16.42
C SER A 700 -28.80 -28.75 -15.84
N ARG A 701 -28.14 -29.89 -15.68
CA ARG A 701 -26.71 -29.88 -15.38
C ARG A 701 -25.93 -29.59 -16.65
N GLY A 702 -24.85 -28.83 -16.56
CA GLY A 702 -24.01 -28.43 -17.69
C GLY A 702 -23.89 -26.93 -17.82
N GLN A 703 -23.51 -26.50 -19.01
CA GLN A 703 -23.32 -25.08 -19.32
C GLN A 703 -24.66 -24.42 -19.62
N HIS A 704 -24.82 -23.23 -19.08
CA HIS A 704 -25.95 -22.33 -19.33
C HIS A 704 -25.44 -20.92 -19.58
N THR A 705 -26.04 -20.24 -20.52
CA THR A 705 -25.75 -18.83 -20.81
C THR A 705 -26.92 -17.97 -20.34
N PHE A 706 -26.66 -17.10 -19.40
CA PHE A 706 -27.63 -16.12 -18.91
C PHE A 706 -27.48 -14.81 -19.67
N TYR A 707 -28.59 -14.23 -20.02
CA TYR A 707 -28.69 -12.97 -20.73
C TYR A 707 -29.48 -11.97 -19.90
N VAL A 708 -29.03 -10.73 -19.92
CA VAL A 708 -29.71 -9.62 -19.27
C VAL A 708 -29.79 -8.43 -20.23
N LYS A 709 -30.96 -7.83 -20.29
CA LYS A 709 -31.16 -6.53 -20.92
C LYS A 709 -31.93 -5.60 -20.00
N ASP A 710 -31.76 -4.35 -20.20
CA ASP A 710 -32.41 -3.31 -19.44
C ASP A 710 -33.54 -2.61 -20.22
N ALA A 711 -34.10 -1.54 -19.67
CA ALA A 711 -35.18 -0.79 -20.27
C ALA A 711 -34.79 -0.05 -21.56
N TYR A 712 -33.50 0.08 -21.86
CA TYR A 712 -33.05 0.61 -23.14
C TYR A 712 -33.14 -0.44 -24.27
N ASN A 713 -33.22 -1.70 -23.89
CA ASN A 713 -33.33 -2.85 -24.81
C ASN A 713 -32.17 -2.97 -25.81
N CYS A 714 -30.99 -2.58 -25.36
CA CYS A 714 -29.74 -2.77 -26.09
C CYS A 714 -29.37 -4.26 -26.24
N THR A 715 -28.29 -4.53 -26.98
CA THR A 715 -27.74 -5.89 -27.10
C THR A 715 -27.58 -6.49 -25.69
N PRO A 716 -28.21 -7.62 -25.42
CA PRO A 716 -28.15 -8.23 -24.10
C PRO A 716 -26.72 -8.56 -23.69
N VAL A 717 -26.36 -8.26 -22.48
CA VAL A 717 -25.13 -8.77 -21.88
C VAL A 717 -25.36 -10.23 -21.50
N SER A 718 -24.34 -11.05 -21.68
CA SER A 718 -24.45 -12.47 -21.37
C SER A 718 -23.26 -12.97 -20.58
N VAL A 719 -23.50 -14.03 -19.84
CA VAL A 719 -22.46 -14.79 -19.15
C VAL A 719 -22.76 -16.27 -19.19
N GLU A 720 -21.76 -17.03 -19.57
CA GLU A 720 -21.82 -18.49 -19.55
C GLU A 720 -21.27 -18.99 -18.22
N ILE A 721 -22.02 -19.89 -17.59
CA ILE A 721 -21.62 -20.54 -16.33
C ILE A 721 -21.95 -22.04 -16.39
N THR A 722 -21.34 -22.77 -15.47
CA THR A 722 -21.61 -24.21 -15.33
C THR A 722 -22.48 -24.49 -14.12
N VAL A 723 -23.62 -25.15 -14.32
CA VAL A 723 -24.40 -25.79 -13.25
C VAL A 723 -23.81 -27.17 -13.02
N PRO A 724 -23.07 -27.41 -11.94
CA PRO A 724 -22.32 -28.64 -11.78
C PRO A 724 -23.25 -29.82 -11.47
N ASN A 725 -22.82 -30.99 -11.89
CA ASN A 725 -23.50 -32.26 -11.54
C ASN A 725 -22.87 -32.80 -10.26
N LEU A 726 -23.34 -32.33 -9.13
CA LEU A 726 -22.77 -32.65 -7.84
C LEU A 726 -23.62 -33.71 -7.11
N LEU A 727 -22.96 -34.72 -6.56
CA LEU A 727 -23.58 -35.71 -5.70
C LEU A 727 -24.02 -35.03 -4.40
N ASN A 728 -25.17 -35.40 -3.90
CA ASN A 728 -25.72 -34.90 -2.65
C ASN A 728 -25.84 -35.97 -1.55
N ALA A 729 -25.24 -37.13 -1.76
CA ALA A 729 -25.23 -38.22 -0.76
C ALA A 729 -23.94 -39.03 -0.91
N ILE A 730 -23.36 -39.41 0.22
CA ILE A 730 -22.28 -40.39 0.30
C ILE A 730 -22.56 -41.46 1.33
N THR A 731 -21.99 -42.63 1.07
CA THR A 731 -22.07 -43.80 1.94
C THR A 731 -20.68 -44.35 2.21
N PRO A 732 -19.88 -43.71 3.07
CA PRO A 732 -18.45 -44.02 3.23
C PRO A 732 -18.24 -45.33 3.99
N ASN A 733 -18.39 -46.45 3.27
CA ASN A 733 -18.27 -47.80 3.78
C ASN A 733 -17.09 -48.58 3.20
N GLY A 734 -16.38 -48.00 2.19
CA GLY A 734 -15.20 -48.58 1.57
C GLY A 734 -15.49 -49.53 0.43
N ASP A 735 -16.70 -49.49 -0.15
CA ASP A 735 -17.09 -50.33 -1.30
C ASP A 735 -16.81 -49.71 -2.66
N ASN A 736 -16.20 -48.53 -2.67
CA ASN A 736 -15.89 -47.70 -3.83
C ASN A 736 -17.14 -47.15 -4.57
N VAL A 737 -18.32 -47.16 -3.93
CA VAL A 737 -19.55 -46.61 -4.48
C VAL A 737 -20.05 -45.47 -3.58
N ASN A 738 -19.96 -44.27 -4.03
CA ASN A 738 -20.34 -43.06 -3.28
C ASN A 738 -19.66 -42.94 -1.90
N ASP A 739 -18.41 -43.40 -1.78
CA ASP A 739 -17.65 -43.33 -0.54
C ASP A 739 -17.18 -41.92 -0.23
N PHE A 740 -17.11 -41.06 -1.22
CA PHE A 740 -16.64 -39.70 -1.08
C PHE A 740 -17.35 -38.76 -2.04
N ILE A 741 -17.39 -37.51 -1.67
CA ILE A 741 -17.70 -36.43 -2.59
C ILE A 741 -16.41 -36.08 -3.33
N ASP A 742 -16.54 -35.99 -4.63
CA ASP A 742 -15.43 -35.60 -5.52
C ASP A 742 -15.83 -34.37 -6.34
N TYR A 743 -15.19 -33.28 -6.06
CA TYR A 743 -15.36 -32.04 -6.79
C TYR A 743 -14.11 -31.66 -7.60
N SER A 744 -13.23 -32.64 -7.84
CA SER A 744 -12.00 -32.45 -8.64
C SER A 744 -12.30 -32.00 -10.08
N GLU A 745 -13.47 -32.34 -10.61
CA GLU A 745 -13.94 -31.86 -11.92
C GLU A 745 -14.05 -30.32 -11.99
N LEU A 746 -14.19 -29.65 -10.85
CA LEU A 746 -14.20 -28.18 -10.79
C LEU A 746 -12.81 -27.57 -10.61
N SER A 747 -11.76 -28.38 -10.50
CA SER A 747 -10.39 -27.92 -10.19
C SER A 747 -9.80 -26.96 -11.23
N TYR A 748 -10.33 -26.94 -12.46
CA TYR A 748 -9.94 -25.99 -13.51
C TYR A 748 -10.57 -24.59 -13.33
N LYS A 749 -11.52 -24.43 -12.42
CA LYS A 749 -12.15 -23.16 -12.11
C LYS A 749 -11.21 -22.27 -11.31
N LEU A 750 -11.30 -20.97 -11.53
CA LEU A 750 -10.45 -20.00 -10.86
C LEU A 750 -10.91 -19.77 -9.41
N ASN A 751 -9.97 -19.64 -8.49
CA ASN A 751 -10.25 -19.35 -7.08
C ASN A 751 -11.26 -20.30 -6.42
N LEU A 752 -11.23 -21.57 -6.82
CA LEU A 752 -12.15 -22.57 -6.29
C LEU A 752 -11.96 -22.75 -4.78
N THR A 753 -13.03 -22.61 -4.04
CA THR A 753 -13.10 -22.92 -2.61
C THR A 753 -14.27 -23.84 -2.35
N PHE A 754 -14.04 -24.85 -1.56
CA PHE A 754 -15.05 -25.82 -1.16
C PHE A 754 -15.01 -26.04 0.35
N VAL A 755 -16.10 -25.80 1.03
CA VAL A 755 -16.18 -25.91 2.49
C VAL A 755 -17.45 -26.62 2.88
N ILE A 756 -17.36 -27.57 3.82
CA ILE A 756 -18.51 -28.31 4.38
C ILE A 756 -18.73 -27.91 5.83
N TYR A 757 -19.96 -27.77 6.20
CA TYR A 757 -20.42 -27.36 7.52
C TYR A 757 -21.37 -28.38 8.13
N ASP A 758 -21.33 -28.52 9.44
CA ASP A 758 -22.33 -29.26 10.21
C ASP A 758 -23.65 -28.47 10.38
N ARG A 759 -24.62 -29.04 11.05
CA ARG A 759 -25.92 -28.39 11.32
C ARG A 759 -25.84 -27.16 12.22
N TYR A 760 -24.72 -26.97 12.88
CA TYR A 760 -24.50 -25.83 13.77
C TYR A 760 -23.67 -24.72 13.11
N GLY A 761 -23.30 -24.93 11.84
CA GLY A 761 -22.48 -23.97 11.09
C GLY A 761 -20.97 -24.10 11.33
N ASN A 762 -20.52 -25.12 12.07
CA ASN A 762 -19.10 -25.37 12.24
C ASN A 762 -18.52 -25.95 10.96
N LYS A 763 -17.38 -25.41 10.55
CA LYS A 763 -16.65 -25.91 9.40
C LYS A 763 -15.98 -27.24 9.76
N ILE A 764 -16.32 -28.29 9.00
CA ILE A 764 -15.82 -29.65 9.22
C ILE A 764 -14.83 -30.12 8.15
N PHE A 765 -14.84 -29.49 6.97
CA PHE A 765 -13.91 -29.83 5.90
C PHE A 765 -13.68 -28.62 5.00
N THR A 766 -12.47 -28.54 4.48
CA THR A 766 -12.12 -27.63 3.39
C THR A 766 -11.46 -28.42 2.28
N GLY A 767 -12.06 -28.39 1.10
CA GLY A 767 -11.48 -28.98 -0.11
C GLY A 767 -10.54 -28.00 -0.80
N ASP A 768 -9.38 -28.49 -1.14
CA ASP A 768 -8.32 -27.76 -1.85
C ASP A 768 -7.55 -28.68 -2.81
N LYS A 769 -6.51 -28.16 -3.42
CA LYS A 769 -5.67 -28.93 -4.36
C LYS A 769 -4.91 -30.10 -3.72
N PHE A 770 -4.69 -30.08 -2.42
CA PHE A 770 -3.94 -31.12 -1.72
C PHE A 770 -4.81 -32.35 -1.42
N ASN A 771 -6.11 -32.14 -1.25
CA ASN A 771 -7.08 -33.23 -1.06
C ASN A 771 -7.94 -33.49 -2.31
N ASP A 772 -7.52 -32.97 -3.48
CA ASP A 772 -8.23 -33.09 -4.77
C ASP A 772 -9.70 -32.66 -4.70
N TYR A 773 -10.05 -31.78 -3.78
CA TYR A 773 -11.43 -31.40 -3.52
C TYR A 773 -12.36 -32.60 -3.23
N LYS A 774 -11.78 -33.62 -2.59
CA LYS A 774 -12.51 -34.88 -2.21
C LYS A 774 -12.72 -34.94 -0.72
N TRP A 775 -13.89 -35.40 -0.31
CA TRP A 775 -14.21 -35.57 1.07
C TRP A 775 -14.87 -36.93 1.31
N ASP A 776 -14.33 -37.71 2.23
CA ASP A 776 -14.69 -39.08 2.56
C ASP A 776 -15.64 -39.19 3.79
N GLY A 777 -16.31 -38.11 4.17
CA GLY A 777 -17.21 -38.12 5.32
C GLY A 777 -16.51 -38.24 6.67
N LYS A 778 -15.23 -37.82 6.76
CA LYS A 778 -14.50 -37.77 8.02
C LYS A 778 -14.22 -36.32 8.43
N HIS A 779 -14.04 -36.15 9.72
CA HIS A 779 -13.53 -34.95 10.35
C HIS A 779 -12.41 -35.36 11.33
N PHE A 780 -11.17 -34.91 11.08
CA PHE A 780 -9.95 -35.35 11.80
C PHE A 780 -9.83 -36.90 11.85
N ASP A 781 -9.91 -37.54 10.70
CA ASP A 781 -9.84 -39.02 10.50
C ASP A 781 -10.93 -39.82 11.20
N LYS A 782 -11.89 -39.19 11.85
CA LYS A 782 -13.05 -39.84 12.46
C LYS A 782 -14.27 -39.72 11.55
N LYS A 783 -14.97 -40.81 11.35
CA LYS A 783 -16.26 -40.81 10.65
C LYS A 783 -17.23 -39.88 11.36
N ILE A 784 -17.84 -38.95 10.62
CA ILE A 784 -18.90 -38.08 11.15
C ILE A 784 -20.22 -38.85 11.28
N GLN A 785 -21.14 -38.35 12.05
CA GLN A 785 -22.46 -38.99 12.25
C GLN A 785 -23.26 -38.99 10.94
N THR A 786 -24.07 -40.01 10.74
CA THR A 786 -25.09 -40.01 9.68
C THR A 786 -25.97 -38.79 9.82
N GLY A 787 -26.09 -38.01 8.77
CA GLY A 787 -26.84 -36.76 8.80
C GLY A 787 -26.62 -35.89 7.57
N THR A 788 -27.29 -34.76 7.57
CA THR A 788 -27.17 -33.78 6.50
C THR A 788 -26.15 -32.74 6.90
N TYR A 789 -25.29 -32.40 5.96
CA TYR A 789 -24.25 -31.39 6.04
C TYR A 789 -24.45 -30.40 4.92
N TRP A 790 -23.99 -29.19 5.09
CA TRP A 790 -24.15 -28.14 4.11
C TRP A 790 -22.79 -27.77 3.54
N TYR A 791 -22.77 -27.41 2.27
CA TYR A 791 -21.54 -26.96 1.64
C TYR A 791 -21.71 -25.65 0.90
N HIS A 792 -20.61 -24.91 0.85
CA HIS A 792 -20.43 -23.76 -0.01
C HIS A 792 -19.27 -24.02 -0.95
N ILE A 793 -19.51 -23.82 -2.23
CA ILE A 793 -18.46 -23.82 -3.25
C ILE A 793 -18.50 -22.46 -3.91
N ASN A 794 -17.36 -21.81 -3.96
CA ASN A 794 -17.25 -20.55 -4.71
C ASN A 794 -16.12 -20.72 -5.72
N TRP A 795 -16.31 -20.14 -6.87
CA TRP A 795 -15.26 -20.04 -7.89
C TRP A 795 -15.51 -18.84 -8.77
N ASN A 796 -14.50 -18.49 -9.59
CA ASN A 796 -14.70 -17.59 -10.70
C ASN A 796 -14.68 -18.39 -12.00
N GLU A 797 -15.62 -18.12 -12.89
CA GLU A 797 -15.61 -18.74 -14.21
C GLU A 797 -14.33 -18.34 -14.97
N PRO A 798 -13.75 -19.21 -15.78
CA PRO A 798 -12.56 -18.88 -16.60
C PRO A 798 -12.91 -18.06 -17.84
N ASN A 799 -13.94 -17.24 -17.74
CA ASN A 799 -14.33 -16.27 -18.76
C ASN A 799 -13.60 -14.92 -18.57
N THR A 800 -13.67 -14.03 -19.53
CA THR A 800 -13.01 -12.72 -19.52
C THR A 800 -13.43 -11.86 -18.31
N ALA A 801 -14.69 -11.96 -17.91
CA ALA A 801 -15.25 -11.22 -16.75
C ALA A 801 -14.87 -11.84 -15.41
N ARG A 802 -14.32 -13.04 -15.39
CA ARG A 802 -14.06 -13.84 -14.17
C ARG A 802 -15.26 -13.87 -13.23
N THR A 803 -16.43 -14.14 -13.81
CA THR A 803 -17.72 -14.04 -13.12
C THR A 803 -17.72 -14.87 -11.84
N PRO A 804 -17.98 -14.27 -10.67
CA PRO A 804 -18.05 -14.99 -9.42
C PRO A 804 -19.29 -15.87 -9.36
N ILE A 805 -19.11 -17.11 -9.03
CA ILE A 805 -20.19 -18.10 -8.82
C ILE A 805 -20.18 -18.54 -7.38
N LYS A 806 -21.34 -18.54 -6.77
CA LYS A 806 -21.58 -19.12 -5.47
C LYS A 806 -22.55 -20.28 -5.63
N TYR A 807 -22.12 -21.44 -5.24
CA TYR A 807 -22.96 -22.65 -5.24
C TYR A 807 -23.13 -23.16 -3.82
N THR A 808 -24.37 -23.37 -3.42
CA THR A 808 -24.72 -23.88 -2.10
C THR A 808 -25.57 -25.11 -2.22
N GLY A 809 -25.36 -26.03 -1.34
CA GLY A 809 -26.12 -27.24 -1.30
C GLY A 809 -25.96 -28.01 0.02
N TRP A 810 -26.50 -29.16 0.03
CA TRP A 810 -26.42 -30.09 1.17
C TRP A 810 -25.96 -31.47 0.72
N ILE A 811 -25.39 -32.21 1.65
CA ILE A 811 -24.89 -33.58 1.48
C ILE A 811 -25.48 -34.46 2.58
N LEU A 812 -26.02 -35.57 2.20
CA LEU A 812 -26.37 -36.62 3.14
C LEU A 812 -25.16 -37.55 3.30
N VAL A 813 -24.66 -37.67 4.49
CA VAL A 813 -23.71 -38.74 4.84
C VAL A 813 -24.49 -39.84 5.53
N LYS A 814 -24.44 -41.02 4.96
CA LYS A 814 -25.10 -42.23 5.54
C LYS A 814 -24.04 -43.29 5.81
N ASN A 815 -23.56 -43.33 7.03
CA ASN A 815 -22.69 -44.42 7.47
C ASN A 815 -23.51 -45.71 7.52
N ARG A 816 -23.10 -46.72 6.79
CA ARG A 816 -23.59 -48.09 6.94
C ARG A 816 -22.61 -48.83 7.82
N GLU A 817 -23.11 -49.47 8.88
CA GLU A 817 -22.36 -50.42 9.71
C GLU A 817 -22.01 -51.66 8.90
#